data_0c0da73a807f215d9b8879bafc439dd2
#
_entry.id   0c0da73a807f215d9b8879bafc439dd2
#
_cell.length_a   1.000
_cell.length_b   1.000
_cell.length_c   1.000
_cell.angle_alpha   90.00
_cell.angle_beta   90.00
_cell.angle_gamma   90.00
#
_symmetry.space_group_name_H-M   'P 1'
#
loop_
_entity.id
_entity.type
_entity.pdbx_description
1 polymer ?
#
loop_
_entity_poly.entity_id
_entity_poly.type
_entity_poly.pdbx_seq_one_letter_code
_entity_poly.pdbx_strand_id
1 'polypeptide(L)'
;MAEPSVHGRIHSVFWTGLRTRAAPPKQTQQETKQAMTVESQKETLGFQTEVKQLLNLMIHSLYSNQEIFLRELISNASDAEDKLRFAALKDDSLFEGDPELKIRLDFDAEKNTVTLSDNGIGMNRDDVIQNLGTIAKSGTAEFLKQLSGDEKKDSKLIGQFGVGFYSSFIVADSVEVFTRRAGAPVEEGVHWQSAGDGQFTIENVDLNERGTQIVLHLKDDAKEFADGFRLRNLVKKYSDHISFPVVMKSESEEEGEKGEYETVNDATALWTLSRSEIKDEEYKEFYKHIAHDFEDPLTWSHNKVEGKLDYTSLLYVPGRAPFDLYNREAPRGLKLYVQRVFIMDDAEQFLPLYLRFTKGVIDSNDLSLNVSREILQNDSTVESIRTAVTKRVLDMLSKLSKKEPEQYQKFWNEFGTVLKEGPAEDFSNREKIGGLLRFASTHTGEQAQTVSLDEYIGRMKEGQSKIYYITADNFMAAKSSPHLEVFRKKGIEVLILSDRIDEWMMGYLNEYDGKQFQDVARGDLDLGEVETEEDKKHKEEAAEEHKNLLERIKTALDDRVQEVRVTNRLTDSPACLVVGDFDMGAQMKKIMEAAGQKVPDSKPIFEINVEHPLVQRLENEQGEDRFKELSAVLLDQATLASGEQLQDPGAYVSRLNRLLLELAN
;
A
#
# COMPACT_ATOMS: atom_id res chain seq x y z
N MET A 1 -12.87 -27.07 -30.64
CA MET A 1 -13.55 -28.37 -30.42
C MET A 1 -14.19 -28.27 -29.03
N ALA A 2 -15.48 -28.12 -29.07
CA ALA A 2 -16.52 -28.63 -28.21
C ALA A 2 -16.44 -28.43 -26.69
N GLU A 3 -17.23 -27.49 -26.20
CA GLU A 3 -17.97 -27.56 -24.93
C GLU A 3 -18.94 -28.77 -24.89
N PRO A 4 -19.53 -29.12 -23.72
CA PRO A 4 -20.73 -28.42 -23.35
C PRO A 4 -20.98 -28.22 -21.83
N SER A 5 -21.75 -27.16 -21.56
CA SER A 5 -22.48 -26.79 -20.36
C SER A 5 -23.60 -27.76 -19.98
N VAL A 6 -23.97 -27.85 -18.67
CA VAL A 6 -25.36 -28.17 -18.24
C VAL A 6 -25.72 -27.43 -16.96
N HIS A 7 -26.77 -26.63 -17.10
CA HIS A 7 -27.59 -26.04 -16.03
C HIS A 7 -28.66 -27.08 -15.56
N GLY A 8 -29.01 -27.08 -14.30
CA GLY A 8 -30.15 -27.79 -13.75
C GLY A 8 -30.78 -27.08 -12.56
N ARG A 9 -31.93 -26.47 -12.77
CA ARG A 9 -32.80 -25.80 -11.78
C ARG A 9 -33.63 -26.78 -10.99
N ILE A 10 -33.84 -26.44 -9.72
CA ILE A 10 -34.75 -27.02 -8.72
C ILE A 10 -36.18 -26.56 -9.00
N HIS A 11 -37.15 -27.46 -8.91
CA HIS A 11 -38.54 -27.14 -8.67
C HIS A 11 -39.16 -28.04 -7.61
N SER A 12 -39.72 -27.40 -6.60
CA SER A 12 -40.61 -27.93 -5.56
C SER A 12 -42.01 -28.14 -6.11
N VAL A 13 -42.68 -29.25 -5.76
CA VAL A 13 -44.12 -29.34 -5.86
C VAL A 13 -44.69 -30.13 -4.67
N PHE A 14 -45.61 -29.49 -3.96
CA PHE A 14 -46.54 -30.03 -2.99
C PHE A 14 -47.56 -30.96 -3.65
N TRP A 15 -47.99 -32.04 -2.98
CA TRP A 15 -49.35 -32.60 -3.16
C TRP A 15 -49.92 -33.24 -1.89
N THR A 16 -51.13 -32.84 -1.62
CA THR A 16 -52.03 -33.23 -0.53
C THR A 16 -52.86 -34.45 -0.89
N GLY A 17 -53.11 -35.26 0.08
CA GLY A 17 -54.06 -36.21 0.46
C GLY A 17 -55.18 -36.73 -0.46
N LEU A 18 -55.51 -38.00 -0.24
CA LEU A 18 -56.90 -38.48 -0.18
C LEU A 18 -56.94 -39.92 0.36
N ARG A 19 -57.95 -40.15 1.31
CA ARG A 19 -58.29 -41.43 1.90
C ARG A 19 -59.16 -42.25 0.95
N THR A 20 -59.06 -43.62 0.96
CA THR A 20 -60.21 -44.55 0.95
C THR A 20 -59.83 -45.99 1.34
N ARG A 21 -60.56 -46.45 2.31
CA ARG A 21 -61.17 -47.71 2.70
C ARG A 21 -60.60 -49.11 2.35
N ALA A 22 -60.69 -49.91 3.37
CA ALA A 22 -60.32 -51.28 3.64
C ALA A 22 -61.08 -52.37 2.92
N ALA A 23 -60.44 -53.55 2.81
CA ALA A 23 -61.12 -54.90 2.93
C ALA A 23 -59.98 -55.97 3.14
N PRO A 24 -60.32 -57.15 3.66
CA PRO A 24 -59.52 -57.86 4.66
C PRO A 24 -58.84 -59.14 4.13
N PRO A 25 -58.36 -60.11 4.97
CA PRO A 25 -56.96 -60.55 4.97
C PRO A 25 -56.75 -61.93 4.31
N LYS A 26 -55.53 -62.19 3.85
CA LYS A 26 -55.03 -63.54 3.66
C LYS A 26 -53.77 -63.75 4.44
N GLN A 27 -53.78 -64.72 5.32
CA GLN A 27 -52.62 -65.29 6.02
C GLN A 27 -51.57 -65.81 5.05
N THR A 28 -50.34 -65.48 5.26
CA THR A 28 -49.23 -66.31 4.81
C THR A 28 -48.01 -66.01 5.68
N GLN A 29 -47.57 -66.99 6.35
CA GLN A 29 -46.26 -67.30 6.99
C GLN A 29 -45.31 -66.17 7.31
N GLN A 30 -45.07 -66.03 8.61
CA GLN A 30 -43.93 -65.29 9.20
C GLN A 30 -42.61 -65.94 8.89
N GLU A 31 -41.81 -65.32 8.05
CA GLU A 31 -40.39 -65.50 8.15
C GLU A 31 -39.82 -64.29 8.97
N THR A 32 -39.41 -64.63 10.18
CA THR A 32 -38.75 -63.69 11.12
C THR A 32 -37.37 -63.34 10.59
N LYS A 33 -37.24 -62.25 9.84
CA LYS A 33 -35.98 -61.58 9.66
C LYS A 33 -35.67 -60.81 10.94
N GLN A 34 -34.79 -61.34 11.77
CA GLN A 34 -34.12 -60.58 12.81
C GLN A 34 -33.34 -59.46 12.15
N ALA A 35 -33.83 -58.22 12.25
CA ALA A 35 -33.04 -57.05 11.99
C ALA A 35 -32.00 -56.93 13.09
N MET A 36 -30.75 -57.27 12.78
CA MET A 36 -29.64 -56.91 13.60
C MET A 36 -29.55 -55.37 13.63
N THR A 37 -30.05 -54.76 14.69
CA THR A 37 -29.74 -53.37 15.04
C THR A 37 -28.25 -53.32 15.41
N VAL A 38 -27.45 -52.79 14.50
CA VAL A 38 -26.06 -52.40 14.81
C VAL A 38 -26.18 -51.20 15.76
N GLU A 39 -25.99 -51.39 17.04
CA GLU A 39 -25.73 -50.31 17.98
C GLU A 39 -24.44 -49.65 17.55
N SER A 40 -24.51 -48.47 16.93
CA SER A 40 -23.31 -47.67 16.64
C SER A 40 -22.80 -47.11 17.96
N GLN A 41 -21.83 -47.77 18.54
CA GLN A 41 -21.04 -47.17 19.64
C GLN A 41 -20.24 -46.01 19.06
N LYS A 42 -20.58 -44.80 19.49
CA LYS A 42 -19.79 -43.61 19.15
C LYS A 42 -18.51 -43.66 20.00
N GLU A 43 -17.45 -44.02 19.37
CA GLU A 43 -16.09 -43.97 19.99
C GLU A 43 -15.45 -42.62 19.67
N THR A 44 -14.89 -41.94 20.68
CA THR A 44 -14.06 -40.75 20.49
C THR A 44 -12.60 -41.19 20.62
N LEU A 45 -11.90 -41.19 19.50
CA LEU A 45 -10.49 -41.55 19.44
C LEU A 45 -9.67 -40.25 19.36
N GLY A 46 -8.55 -40.18 20.05
CA GLY A 46 -7.57 -39.11 19.92
C GLY A 46 -6.71 -39.28 18.67
N PHE A 47 -6.32 -38.16 18.04
CA PHE A 47 -5.37 -38.16 16.93
C PHE A 47 -4.02 -38.66 17.44
N GLN A 48 -3.36 -39.53 16.67
CA GLN A 48 -1.97 -39.95 16.91
C GLN A 48 -1.04 -39.11 16.02
N THR A 49 0.11 -38.70 16.54
CA THR A 49 1.04 -37.81 15.86
C THR A 49 2.37 -38.55 15.64
N GLU A 50 2.85 -38.56 14.38
CA GLU A 50 4.25 -38.92 14.08
C GLU A 50 5.13 -37.70 14.31
N VAL A 51 5.81 -37.66 15.46
CA VAL A 51 6.62 -36.50 15.90
C VAL A 51 7.70 -36.13 14.89
N LYS A 52 8.36 -37.12 14.28
CA LYS A 52 9.41 -36.90 13.27
C LYS A 52 8.86 -36.19 12.01
N GLN A 53 7.70 -36.59 11.52
CA GLN A 53 7.08 -35.94 10.36
C GLN A 53 6.58 -34.53 10.70
N LEU A 54 6.03 -34.33 11.89
CA LEU A 54 5.61 -33.02 12.35
C LEU A 54 6.79 -32.05 12.46
N LEU A 55 7.90 -32.47 13.08
CA LEU A 55 9.14 -31.69 13.14
C LEU A 55 9.66 -31.36 11.77
N ASN A 56 9.68 -32.30 10.84
CA ASN A 56 10.13 -32.08 9.48
C ASN A 56 9.25 -31.07 8.72
N LEU A 57 7.93 -31.14 8.88
CA LEU A 57 7.02 -30.16 8.34
C LEU A 57 7.24 -28.78 8.96
N MET A 58 7.46 -28.70 10.28
CA MET A 58 7.74 -27.43 10.96
C MET A 58 9.06 -26.81 10.51
N ILE A 59 10.11 -27.61 10.40
CA ILE A 59 11.43 -27.15 9.99
C ILE A 59 11.45 -26.67 8.54
N HIS A 60 10.81 -27.39 7.60
CA HIS A 60 10.93 -27.13 6.17
C HIS A 60 9.74 -26.39 5.53
N SER A 61 8.58 -26.31 6.19
CA SER A 61 7.37 -25.70 5.61
C SER A 61 6.94 -24.41 6.28
N LEU A 62 7.33 -24.16 7.54
CA LEU A 62 6.94 -22.95 8.24
C LEU A 62 7.87 -21.75 7.96
N TYR A 63 9.12 -22.03 7.58
CA TYR A 63 10.11 -20.99 7.39
C TYR A 63 10.72 -21.07 6.00
N SER A 64 10.46 -20.07 5.18
CA SER A 64 11.00 -19.95 3.82
C SER A 64 12.44 -19.43 3.78
N ASN A 65 12.93 -18.82 4.87
CA ASN A 65 14.24 -18.21 4.98
C ASN A 65 15.03 -18.82 6.15
N GLN A 66 16.23 -19.34 5.89
CA GLN A 66 17.10 -19.92 6.91
C GLN A 66 17.57 -18.92 7.96
N GLU A 67 17.76 -17.65 7.60
CA GLU A 67 18.23 -16.57 8.49
C GLU A 67 17.38 -16.40 9.76
N ILE A 68 16.13 -16.84 9.73
CA ILE A 68 15.15 -16.69 10.80
C ILE A 68 15.57 -17.41 12.09
N PHE A 69 16.41 -18.46 12.00
CA PHE A 69 16.87 -19.19 13.19
C PHE A 69 17.47 -18.25 14.23
N LEU A 70 18.30 -17.29 13.80
CA LEU A 70 18.97 -16.37 14.71
C LEU A 70 17.98 -15.40 15.36
N ARG A 71 17.02 -14.88 14.58
CA ARG A 71 15.92 -14.04 15.13
C ARG A 71 15.15 -14.74 16.22
N GLU A 72 14.78 -16.00 16.01
CA GLU A 72 13.98 -16.77 16.97
C GLU A 72 14.78 -17.07 18.24
N LEU A 73 16.06 -17.42 18.11
CA LEU A 73 16.92 -17.68 19.26
C LEU A 73 17.19 -16.42 20.09
N ILE A 74 17.50 -15.28 19.44
CA ILE A 74 17.67 -13.99 20.12
C ILE A 74 16.36 -13.56 20.81
N SER A 75 15.21 -13.77 20.17
CA SER A 75 13.91 -13.46 20.77
C SER A 75 13.65 -14.30 22.02
N ASN A 76 13.99 -15.59 22.00
CA ASN A 76 13.85 -16.47 23.16
C ASN A 76 14.80 -16.08 24.30
N ALA A 77 16.02 -15.70 23.99
CA ALA A 77 16.98 -15.17 24.94
C ALA A 77 16.49 -13.89 25.60
N SER A 78 15.98 -12.94 24.79
CA SER A 78 15.35 -11.72 25.30
C SER A 78 14.16 -12.00 26.23
N ASP A 79 13.33 -12.99 25.92
CA ASP A 79 12.24 -13.41 26.82
C ASP A 79 12.75 -13.97 28.12
N ALA A 80 13.90 -14.69 28.11
CA ALA A 80 14.52 -15.22 29.30
C ALA A 80 15.10 -14.12 30.20
N GLU A 81 15.69 -13.09 29.58
CA GLU A 81 16.18 -11.89 30.28
C GLU A 81 15.03 -11.10 30.93
N ASP A 82 13.93 -10.87 30.19
CA ASP A 82 12.74 -10.19 30.70
C ASP A 82 12.12 -10.97 31.90
N LYS A 83 12.01 -12.29 31.80
CA LYS A 83 11.51 -13.14 32.89
C LYS A 83 12.36 -13.01 34.14
N LEU A 84 13.70 -13.00 34.00
CA LEU A 84 14.59 -12.77 35.12
C LEU A 84 14.39 -11.37 35.72
N ARG A 85 14.34 -10.33 34.87
CA ARG A 85 14.10 -8.96 35.32
C ARG A 85 12.80 -8.83 36.13
N PHE A 86 11.70 -9.45 35.67
CA PHE A 86 10.43 -9.47 36.40
C PHE A 86 10.51 -10.26 37.71
N ALA A 87 11.19 -11.42 37.71
CA ALA A 87 11.36 -12.23 38.93
C ALA A 87 12.21 -11.50 39.97
N ALA A 88 13.27 -10.82 39.52
CA ALA A 88 14.20 -10.06 40.36
C ALA A 88 13.55 -8.81 41.00
N LEU A 89 12.43 -8.31 40.51
CA LEU A 89 11.64 -7.27 41.19
C LEU A 89 11.15 -7.72 42.58
N LYS A 90 11.02 -9.05 42.77
CA LYS A 90 10.61 -9.65 44.07
C LYS A 90 11.78 -10.19 44.85
N ASP A 91 12.84 -10.63 44.16
CA ASP A 91 14.02 -11.25 44.76
C ASP A 91 15.27 -10.94 43.90
N ASP A 92 16.00 -9.90 44.28
CA ASP A 92 17.19 -9.43 43.54
C ASP A 92 18.39 -10.41 43.66
N SER A 93 18.35 -11.35 44.58
CA SER A 93 19.38 -12.40 44.71
C SER A 93 19.44 -13.31 43.48
N LEU A 94 18.36 -13.34 42.64
CA LEU A 94 18.32 -14.10 41.40
C LEU A 94 19.32 -13.60 40.36
N PHE A 95 19.82 -12.37 40.49
CA PHE A 95 20.91 -11.87 39.63
C PHE A 95 22.26 -12.51 39.93
N GLU A 96 22.42 -13.20 41.07
CA GLU A 96 23.65 -13.91 41.46
C GLU A 96 24.92 -13.05 41.36
N GLY A 97 24.78 -11.72 41.57
CA GLY A 97 25.87 -10.75 41.48
C GLY A 97 26.19 -10.22 40.08
N ASP A 98 25.47 -10.67 39.03
CA ASP A 98 25.58 -10.16 37.65
C ASP A 98 24.23 -9.57 37.18
N PRO A 99 23.96 -8.29 37.46
CA PRO A 99 22.72 -7.62 37.05
C PRO A 99 22.70 -7.16 35.59
N GLU A 100 23.83 -7.22 34.88
CA GLU A 100 23.93 -6.80 33.50
C GLU A 100 23.40 -7.90 32.57
N LEU A 101 22.15 -7.75 32.14
CA LEU A 101 21.51 -8.68 31.22
C LEU A 101 22.02 -8.46 29.79
N LYS A 102 22.43 -9.55 29.13
CA LYS A 102 23.02 -9.51 27.78
C LYS A 102 22.93 -10.87 27.08
N ILE A 103 22.86 -10.81 25.76
CA ILE A 103 22.88 -11.97 24.88
C ILE A 103 24.23 -12.01 24.19
N ARG A 104 24.97 -13.11 24.37
CA ARG A 104 26.30 -13.32 23.78
C ARG A 104 26.18 -14.25 22.57
N LEU A 105 26.78 -13.83 21.45
CA LEU A 105 26.82 -14.59 20.21
C LEU A 105 28.29 -14.86 19.82
N ASP A 106 28.66 -16.13 19.79
CA ASP A 106 29.98 -16.61 19.41
C ASP A 106 29.89 -17.56 18.23
N PHE A 107 30.97 -17.74 17.48
CA PHE A 107 31.10 -18.74 16.44
C PHE A 107 32.49 -19.37 16.41
N ASP A 108 32.57 -20.57 15.83
CA ASP A 108 33.82 -21.27 15.57
C ASP A 108 33.79 -21.84 14.15
N ALA A 109 34.53 -21.21 13.24
CA ALA A 109 34.56 -21.59 11.82
C ALA A 109 35.24 -22.95 11.60
N GLU A 110 36.17 -23.39 12.46
CA GLU A 110 36.84 -24.69 12.33
C GLU A 110 35.90 -25.83 12.72
N LYS A 111 35.11 -25.63 13.78
CA LYS A 111 34.12 -26.62 14.25
C LYS A 111 32.77 -26.49 13.60
N ASN A 112 32.58 -25.47 12.76
CA ASN A 112 31.29 -25.12 12.15
C ASN A 112 30.17 -24.99 13.21
N THR A 113 30.41 -24.20 14.25
CA THR A 113 29.43 -23.99 15.32
C THR A 113 29.08 -22.51 15.48
N VAL A 114 27.82 -22.28 15.84
CA VAL A 114 27.34 -20.99 16.33
C VAL A 114 26.83 -21.22 17.76
N THR A 115 27.22 -20.35 18.67
CA THR A 115 26.83 -20.43 20.08
C THR A 115 26.11 -19.16 20.49
N LEU A 116 24.90 -19.28 21.02
CA LEU A 116 24.13 -18.16 21.58
C LEU A 116 23.96 -18.43 23.10
N SER A 117 24.27 -17.44 23.92
CA SER A 117 24.16 -17.52 25.38
C SER A 117 23.41 -16.32 25.93
N ASP A 118 22.47 -16.54 26.84
CA ASP A 118 21.83 -15.51 27.68
C ASP A 118 22.18 -15.74 29.15
N ASN A 119 22.19 -14.68 29.94
CA ASN A 119 22.29 -14.74 31.39
C ASN A 119 20.94 -14.48 32.09
N GLY A 120 19.85 -14.90 31.42
CA GLY A 120 18.48 -14.76 31.87
C GLY A 120 18.05 -15.76 32.94
N ILE A 121 16.73 -16.03 33.01
CA ILE A 121 16.15 -16.88 34.09
C ILE A 121 16.62 -18.34 34.06
N GLY A 122 17.05 -18.85 32.91
CA GLY A 122 17.41 -20.24 32.69
C GLY A 122 16.24 -21.23 32.91
N MET A 123 16.58 -22.53 32.88
CA MET A 123 15.60 -23.62 33.01
C MET A 123 16.12 -24.70 33.98
N ASN A 124 15.21 -25.29 34.73
CA ASN A 124 15.47 -26.53 35.45
C ASN A 124 15.18 -27.75 34.56
N ARG A 125 15.43 -28.96 35.04
CA ARG A 125 15.25 -30.21 34.27
C ARG A 125 13.81 -30.40 33.81
N ASP A 126 12.82 -30.10 34.63
CA ASP A 126 11.41 -30.24 34.29
C ASP A 126 11.00 -29.20 33.25
N ASP A 127 11.50 -27.96 33.35
CA ASP A 127 11.30 -26.90 32.38
C ASP A 127 11.86 -27.33 31.00
N VAL A 128 13.07 -27.90 30.95
CA VAL A 128 13.69 -28.39 29.70
C VAL A 128 12.85 -29.49 29.05
N ILE A 129 12.43 -30.50 29.81
CA ILE A 129 11.56 -31.59 29.33
C ILE A 129 10.23 -31.02 28.77
N GLN A 130 9.66 -30.05 29.47
CA GLN A 130 8.38 -29.48 29.08
C GLN A 130 8.48 -28.53 27.91
N ASN A 131 9.49 -27.66 27.85
CA ASN A 131 9.58 -26.58 26.85
C ASN A 131 10.38 -26.98 25.60
N LEU A 132 11.40 -27.84 25.73
CA LEU A 132 12.20 -28.34 24.62
C LEU A 132 11.79 -29.75 24.17
N GLY A 133 11.22 -30.55 25.08
CA GLY A 133 10.76 -31.90 24.78
C GLY A 133 9.31 -31.99 24.30
N THR A 134 8.54 -30.89 24.34
CA THR A 134 7.15 -30.85 23.89
C THR A 134 6.97 -29.82 22.79
N ILE A 135 6.64 -30.25 21.59
CA ILE A 135 6.45 -29.37 20.43
C ILE A 135 5.22 -28.48 20.63
N ALA A 136 5.33 -27.20 20.24
CA ALA A 136 4.28 -26.19 20.38
C ALA A 136 3.85 -25.90 21.83
N LYS A 137 4.72 -26.17 22.81
CA LYS A 137 4.55 -25.73 24.19
C LYS A 137 5.43 -24.50 24.46
N SER A 138 4.84 -23.42 24.90
CA SER A 138 5.54 -22.16 25.20
C SER A 138 5.56 -21.87 26.69
N GLY A 139 6.74 -21.89 27.29
CA GLY A 139 6.95 -21.43 28.67
C GLY A 139 6.68 -19.91 28.82
N THR A 140 6.80 -19.15 27.75
CA THR A 140 6.44 -17.72 27.69
C THR A 140 4.92 -17.53 27.78
N ALA A 141 4.15 -18.33 27.05
CA ALA A 141 2.69 -18.29 27.14
C ALA A 141 2.15 -18.71 28.51
N GLU A 142 2.84 -19.65 29.18
CA GLU A 142 2.51 -20.06 30.56
C GLU A 142 2.84 -18.95 31.56
N PHE A 143 3.98 -18.30 31.43
CA PHE A 143 4.38 -17.17 32.28
C PHE A 143 3.41 -15.99 32.12
N LEU A 144 2.99 -15.64 30.91
CA LEU A 144 2.00 -14.57 30.65
C LEU A 144 0.64 -14.84 31.31
N LYS A 145 0.25 -16.10 31.50
CA LYS A 145 -0.99 -16.44 32.22
C LYS A 145 -0.89 -16.21 33.72
N GLN A 146 0.32 -16.21 34.28
CA GLN A 146 0.57 -15.98 35.72
C GLN A 146 0.65 -14.50 36.08
N LEU A 147 0.90 -13.62 35.08
CA LEU A 147 0.93 -12.17 35.26
C LEU A 147 -0.49 -11.60 35.36
N SER A 148 -0.70 -10.62 36.21
CA SER A 148 -1.96 -9.94 36.47
C SER A 148 -1.98 -8.52 35.95
N GLY A 149 -3.12 -8.05 35.41
CA GLY A 149 -3.41 -6.66 35.11
C GLY A 149 -2.31 -5.90 34.35
N ASP A 150 -1.70 -4.92 35.01
CA ASP A 150 -0.68 -4.06 34.40
C ASP A 150 0.64 -4.77 34.14
N GLU A 151 1.02 -5.76 34.98
CA GLU A 151 2.23 -6.58 34.76
C GLU A 151 2.20 -7.28 33.39
N LYS A 152 1.02 -7.71 32.94
CA LYS A 152 0.86 -8.36 31.64
C LYS A 152 1.05 -7.39 30.48
N LYS A 153 0.66 -6.11 30.65
CA LYS A 153 0.84 -5.06 29.63
C LYS A 153 2.30 -4.61 29.54
N ASP A 154 3.00 -4.64 30.65
CA ASP A 154 4.41 -4.24 30.72
C ASP A 154 5.36 -5.34 30.26
N SER A 155 4.89 -6.60 30.18
CA SER A 155 5.68 -7.72 29.68
C SER A 155 5.70 -7.71 28.14
N LYS A 156 6.89 -7.58 27.55
CA LYS A 156 7.14 -7.57 26.10
C LYS A 156 7.59 -8.94 25.60
N LEU A 157 6.98 -10.01 26.09
CA LEU A 157 7.36 -11.37 25.78
C LEU A 157 6.86 -11.83 24.42
N ILE A 158 7.75 -12.34 23.58
CA ILE A 158 7.58 -12.56 22.15
C ILE A 158 7.27 -14.02 21.80
N GLY A 159 7.90 -14.97 22.50
CA GLY A 159 7.90 -16.42 22.18
C GLY A 159 6.63 -17.17 22.57
N GLN A 160 5.47 -16.78 22.08
CA GLN A 160 4.17 -17.34 22.48
C GLN A 160 3.82 -18.70 21.87
N PHE A 161 4.41 -19.07 20.72
CA PHE A 161 4.01 -20.26 19.95
C PHE A 161 4.72 -21.56 20.35
N GLY A 162 5.90 -21.47 21.01
CA GLY A 162 6.68 -22.64 21.44
C GLY A 162 7.27 -23.45 20.27
N VAL A 163 7.52 -22.82 19.15
CA VAL A 163 8.07 -23.44 17.93
C VAL A 163 9.35 -22.79 17.44
N GLY A 164 9.65 -21.55 17.87
CA GLY A 164 10.80 -20.77 17.39
C GLY A 164 12.15 -21.48 17.63
N PHE A 165 12.30 -22.18 18.74
CA PHE A 165 13.51 -22.95 19.04
C PHE A 165 13.85 -24.00 17.97
N TYR A 166 12.83 -24.65 17.39
CA TYR A 166 13.04 -25.69 16.39
C TYR A 166 13.53 -25.15 15.03
N SER A 167 13.50 -23.84 14.81
CA SER A 167 14.14 -23.21 13.65
C SER A 167 15.66 -23.45 13.63
N SER A 168 16.27 -23.74 14.77
CA SER A 168 17.68 -24.15 14.88
C SER A 168 18.02 -25.33 13.97
N PHE A 169 17.13 -26.30 13.80
CA PHE A 169 17.31 -27.45 12.96
C PHE A 169 17.20 -27.17 11.45
N ILE A 170 16.86 -25.95 11.04
CA ILE A 170 16.96 -25.52 9.64
C ILE A 170 18.45 -25.48 9.25
N VAL A 171 19.31 -24.96 10.15
CA VAL A 171 20.73 -24.71 9.89
C VAL A 171 21.67 -25.70 10.61
N ALA A 172 21.19 -26.47 11.60
CA ALA A 172 22.00 -27.35 12.40
C ALA A 172 21.60 -28.83 12.26
N ASP A 173 22.59 -29.71 12.20
CA ASP A 173 22.43 -31.16 12.25
C ASP A 173 22.24 -31.66 13.70
N SER A 174 22.78 -30.92 14.68
CA SER A 174 22.66 -31.20 16.10
C SER A 174 22.64 -29.92 16.90
N VAL A 175 21.82 -29.88 17.94
CA VAL A 175 21.69 -28.75 18.86
C VAL A 175 21.92 -29.22 20.27
N GLU A 176 22.83 -28.53 20.98
CA GLU A 176 23.06 -28.74 22.42
C GLU A 176 22.56 -27.53 23.21
N VAL A 177 21.96 -27.76 24.37
CA VAL A 177 21.50 -26.72 25.28
C VAL A 177 22.04 -26.99 26.68
N PHE A 178 22.78 -26.02 27.18
CA PHE A 178 23.26 -25.99 28.58
C PHE A 178 22.49 -24.92 29.31
N THR A 179 21.82 -25.26 30.42
CA THR A 179 20.99 -24.27 31.13
C THR A 179 20.95 -24.55 32.63
N ARG A 180 20.96 -23.48 33.43
CA ARG A 180 20.73 -23.50 34.86
C ARG A 180 19.78 -22.39 35.27
N ARG A 181 18.75 -22.75 36.02
CA ARG A 181 17.78 -21.78 36.49
C ARG A 181 18.41 -20.84 37.53
N ALA A 182 18.10 -19.56 37.46
CA ALA A 182 18.54 -18.55 38.43
C ALA A 182 18.11 -18.94 39.84
N GLY A 183 19.08 -18.88 40.81
CA GLY A 183 18.91 -19.29 42.20
C GLY A 183 19.05 -20.80 42.46
N ALA A 184 19.20 -21.62 41.40
CA ALA A 184 19.44 -23.05 41.58
C ALA A 184 20.93 -23.36 41.86
N PRO A 185 21.24 -24.45 42.61
CA PRO A 185 22.62 -24.92 42.83
C PRO A 185 23.34 -25.24 41.50
N VAL A 186 24.68 -25.20 41.54
CA VAL A 186 25.54 -25.46 40.35
C VAL A 186 25.31 -26.87 39.79
N GLU A 187 25.07 -27.84 40.65
CA GLU A 187 24.86 -29.26 40.29
C GLU A 187 23.49 -29.54 39.66
N GLU A 188 22.57 -28.56 39.68
CA GLU A 188 21.26 -28.62 39.03
C GLU A 188 21.28 -28.11 37.60
N GLY A 189 22.46 -27.79 37.04
CA GLY A 189 22.63 -27.52 35.64
C GLY A 189 22.15 -28.70 34.77
N VAL A 190 21.69 -28.41 33.59
CA VAL A 190 21.10 -29.38 32.64
C VAL A 190 21.77 -29.27 31.28
N HIS A 191 22.20 -30.39 30.75
CA HIS A 191 22.61 -30.55 29.35
C HIS A 191 21.54 -31.34 28.60
N TRP A 192 21.05 -30.78 27.52
CA TRP A 192 20.09 -31.36 26.58
C TRP A 192 20.68 -31.37 25.18
N GLN A 193 20.50 -32.47 24.44
CA GLN A 193 20.98 -32.58 23.07
C GLN A 193 19.96 -33.31 22.18
N SER A 194 19.82 -32.88 20.94
CA SER A 194 19.00 -33.53 19.92
C SER A 194 19.56 -33.32 18.50
N ALA A 195 19.31 -34.28 17.63
CA ALA A 195 19.52 -34.17 16.17
C ALA A 195 18.25 -33.79 15.39
N GLY A 196 17.17 -33.39 16.07
CA GLY A 196 15.91 -33.04 15.42
C GLY A 196 15.14 -34.24 14.83
N ASP A 197 15.48 -35.44 15.21
CA ASP A 197 14.89 -36.70 14.71
C ASP A 197 13.70 -37.22 15.54
N GLY A 198 13.27 -36.40 16.53
CA GLY A 198 12.18 -36.73 17.46
C GLY A 198 12.66 -37.36 18.77
N GLN A 199 13.97 -37.46 18.99
CA GLN A 199 14.58 -37.93 20.21
C GLN A 199 15.53 -36.88 20.80
N PHE A 200 15.75 -36.91 22.11
CA PHE A 200 16.72 -36.06 22.78
C PHE A 200 17.34 -36.83 23.98
N THR A 201 18.53 -36.42 24.30
CA THR A 201 19.20 -36.83 25.56
C THR A 201 19.17 -35.68 26.55
N ILE A 202 19.14 -36.01 27.84
CA ILE A 202 19.16 -35.04 28.92
C ILE A 202 19.92 -35.59 30.12
N GLU A 203 20.86 -34.82 30.63
CA GLU A 203 21.66 -35.16 31.83
C GLU A 203 21.87 -33.93 32.72
N ASN A 204 22.21 -34.16 34.00
CA ASN A 204 22.58 -33.08 34.88
C ASN A 204 24.09 -32.85 34.77
N VAL A 205 24.50 -31.59 34.80
CA VAL A 205 25.88 -31.14 34.68
C VAL A 205 26.14 -29.97 35.63
N ASP A 206 27.39 -29.78 36.02
CA ASP A 206 27.77 -28.64 36.85
C ASP A 206 27.88 -27.39 35.98
N LEU A 207 27.05 -26.36 36.24
CA LEU A 207 27.05 -25.08 35.54
C LEU A 207 27.17 -23.92 36.51
N ASN A 208 28.28 -23.19 36.46
CA ASN A 208 28.55 -22.06 37.36
C ASN A 208 27.66 -20.84 37.04
N GLU A 209 27.39 -20.59 35.77
CA GLU A 209 26.59 -19.44 35.31
C GLU A 209 25.10 -19.80 35.20
N ARG A 210 24.20 -18.88 35.58
CA ARG A 210 22.77 -19.00 35.30
C ARG A 210 22.50 -18.69 33.84
N GLY A 211 21.29 -18.99 33.34
CA GLY A 211 20.86 -18.67 31.99
C GLY A 211 20.90 -19.88 31.08
N THR A 212 20.98 -19.63 29.77
CA THR A 212 20.94 -20.69 28.77
C THR A 212 22.00 -20.46 27.69
N GLN A 213 22.73 -21.51 27.33
CA GLN A 213 23.65 -21.55 26.21
C GLN A 213 23.15 -22.57 25.19
N ILE A 214 23.04 -22.17 23.92
CA ILE A 214 22.63 -23.00 22.81
C ILE A 214 23.79 -23.10 21.81
N VAL A 215 24.24 -24.32 21.53
CA VAL A 215 25.30 -24.60 20.57
C VAL A 215 24.70 -25.31 19.36
N LEU A 216 24.84 -24.68 18.20
CA LEU A 216 24.39 -25.18 16.91
C LEU A 216 25.57 -25.81 16.16
N HIS A 217 25.50 -27.09 15.84
CA HIS A 217 26.45 -27.77 14.95
C HIS A 217 25.88 -27.64 13.52
N LEU A 218 26.46 -26.74 12.73
CA LEU A 218 25.91 -26.35 11.45
C LEU A 218 26.00 -27.45 10.38
N LYS A 219 24.97 -27.53 9.56
CA LYS A 219 24.94 -28.36 8.35
C LYS A 219 25.99 -27.89 7.33
N ASP A 220 26.34 -28.74 6.38
CA ASP A 220 27.30 -28.41 5.32
C ASP A 220 26.85 -27.24 4.45
N ASP A 221 25.56 -27.10 4.21
CA ASP A 221 24.93 -26.03 3.43
C ASP A 221 24.66 -24.74 4.23
N ALA A 222 24.90 -24.76 5.54
CA ALA A 222 24.68 -23.65 6.45
C ALA A 222 25.99 -23.07 7.05
N LYS A 223 27.16 -23.52 6.59
CA LYS A 223 28.48 -23.08 7.10
C LYS A 223 28.73 -21.58 6.95
N GLU A 224 28.02 -20.91 6.05
CA GLU A 224 28.07 -19.45 5.91
C GLU A 224 27.71 -18.68 7.19
N PHE A 225 26.98 -19.30 8.10
CA PHE A 225 26.61 -18.68 9.38
C PHE A 225 27.71 -18.76 10.44
N ALA A 226 28.77 -19.56 10.24
CA ALA A 226 29.95 -19.54 11.09
C ALA A 226 30.93 -18.42 10.72
N ASP A 227 30.40 -17.22 10.50
CA ASP A 227 31.13 -16.04 10.05
C ASP A 227 30.68 -14.79 10.82
N GLY A 228 31.63 -14.02 11.36
CA GLY A 228 31.35 -12.87 12.23
C GLY A 228 30.62 -11.76 11.51
N PHE A 229 31.01 -11.43 10.27
CA PHE A 229 30.37 -10.38 9.49
C PHE A 229 28.91 -10.76 9.15
N ARG A 230 28.70 -12.03 8.76
CA ARG A 230 27.36 -12.55 8.48
C ARG A 230 26.44 -12.46 9.68
N LEU A 231 26.90 -12.92 10.84
CA LEU A 231 26.13 -12.88 12.08
C LEU A 231 25.80 -11.45 12.51
N ARG A 232 26.77 -10.51 12.46
CA ARG A 232 26.54 -9.09 12.76
C ARG A 232 25.43 -8.48 11.87
N ASN A 233 25.47 -8.78 10.57
CA ASN A 233 24.46 -8.32 9.65
C ASN A 233 23.08 -8.89 9.96
N LEU A 234 22.99 -10.17 10.36
CA LEU A 234 21.73 -10.79 10.76
C LEU A 234 21.17 -10.18 12.05
N VAL A 235 22.02 -9.92 13.05
CA VAL A 235 21.62 -9.23 14.28
C VAL A 235 21.06 -7.84 13.94
N LYS A 236 21.77 -7.06 13.13
CA LYS A 236 21.31 -5.73 12.70
C LYS A 236 20.01 -5.80 11.93
N LYS A 237 19.84 -6.78 11.04
CA LYS A 237 18.64 -6.92 10.23
C LYS A 237 17.39 -7.29 11.05
N TYR A 238 17.52 -8.26 11.96
CA TYR A 238 16.37 -8.89 12.61
C TYR A 238 16.16 -8.54 14.08
N SER A 239 17.22 -8.09 14.76
CA SER A 239 17.24 -7.94 16.21
C SER A 239 17.90 -6.64 16.70
N ASP A 240 18.07 -5.65 15.81
CA ASP A 240 18.78 -4.41 16.12
C ASP A 240 18.15 -3.64 17.29
N HIS A 241 16.83 -3.68 17.40
CA HIS A 241 16.07 -2.90 18.38
C HIS A 241 15.53 -3.72 19.56
N ILE A 242 16.01 -4.94 19.75
CA ILE A 242 15.65 -5.77 20.91
C ILE A 242 16.16 -5.12 22.19
N SER A 243 15.44 -5.31 23.32
CA SER A 243 15.67 -4.52 24.54
C SER A 243 16.99 -4.77 25.25
N PHE A 244 17.72 -5.81 24.87
CA PHE A 244 18.96 -6.23 25.50
C PHE A 244 20.14 -6.14 24.54
N PRO A 245 21.35 -5.82 25.03
CA PRO A 245 22.53 -5.81 24.18
C PRO A 245 22.87 -7.22 23.70
N VAL A 246 23.05 -7.36 22.38
CA VAL A 246 23.67 -8.53 21.77
C VAL A 246 25.14 -8.22 21.61
N VAL A 247 26.01 -9.04 22.20
CA VAL A 247 27.44 -8.82 22.19
C VAL A 247 28.17 -9.91 21.40
N MET A 248 29.14 -9.52 20.62
CA MET A 248 30.04 -10.41 19.88
C MET A 248 31.49 -10.04 20.13
N LYS A 249 32.43 -10.96 19.91
CA LYS A 249 33.86 -10.62 19.95
C LYS A 249 34.22 -9.64 18.88
N SER A 250 34.97 -8.60 19.25
CA SER A 250 35.56 -7.66 18.31
C SER A 250 36.53 -8.38 17.38
N GLU A 251 36.50 -8.06 16.09
CA GLU A 251 37.49 -8.48 15.11
C GLU A 251 38.74 -7.58 15.24
N SER A 252 39.54 -7.76 16.31
CA SER A 252 40.82 -7.06 16.42
C SER A 252 41.84 -7.71 15.47
N GLU A 253 42.48 -6.90 14.61
CA GLU A 253 43.53 -7.34 13.67
C GLU A 253 44.86 -7.75 14.37
N GLU A 254 44.96 -7.68 15.68
CA GLU A 254 46.17 -8.04 16.42
C GLU A 254 46.13 -9.51 16.88
N GLU A 255 46.96 -10.33 16.23
CA GLU A 255 47.20 -11.73 16.64
C GLU A 255 47.69 -11.78 18.07
N GLY A 256 46.82 -12.19 19.03
CA GLY A 256 47.20 -12.52 20.37
C GLY A 256 46.40 -11.87 21.50
N GLU A 257 45.60 -10.86 21.28
CA GLU A 257 44.63 -10.35 22.24
C GLU A 257 43.30 -11.10 22.16
N LYS A 258 42.78 -11.55 23.31
CA LYS A 258 41.40 -12.06 23.38
C LYS A 258 40.49 -10.86 23.06
N GLY A 259 39.87 -10.85 21.87
CA GLY A 259 38.98 -9.78 21.46
C GLY A 259 37.95 -9.47 22.55
N GLU A 260 37.84 -8.22 22.93
CA GLU A 260 36.82 -7.75 23.87
C GLU A 260 35.45 -7.93 23.24
N TYR A 261 34.42 -8.17 24.04
CA TYR A 261 33.03 -8.20 23.55
C TYR A 261 32.53 -6.77 23.29
N GLU A 262 31.95 -6.55 22.13
CA GLU A 262 31.32 -5.30 21.74
C GLU A 262 29.83 -5.52 21.45
N THR A 263 29.01 -4.52 21.73
CA THR A 263 27.59 -4.56 21.40
C THR A 263 27.39 -4.34 19.90
N VAL A 264 26.66 -5.26 19.27
CA VAL A 264 26.45 -5.28 17.81
C VAL A 264 25.06 -4.86 17.36
N ASN A 265 24.14 -4.61 18.31
CA ASN A 265 22.80 -4.09 18.05
C ASN A 265 22.62 -2.72 18.71
N ASP A 266 21.60 -1.96 18.33
CA ASP A 266 21.31 -0.64 18.90
C ASP A 266 20.62 -0.72 20.27
N ALA A 267 20.04 -1.87 20.61
CA ALA A 267 19.33 -2.17 21.85
C ALA A 267 18.24 -1.16 22.26
N THR A 268 18.10 -0.07 21.51
CA THR A 268 17.11 0.98 21.68
C THR A 268 16.31 1.18 20.41
N ALA A 269 14.98 1.16 20.52
CA ALA A 269 14.09 1.50 19.41
C ALA A 269 13.69 2.97 19.54
N LEU A 270 14.17 3.83 18.63
CA LEU A 270 13.89 5.27 18.65
C LEU A 270 12.41 5.56 18.82
N TRP A 271 11.55 4.83 18.13
CA TRP A 271 10.08 5.03 18.16
C TRP A 271 9.44 4.67 19.52
N THR A 272 10.16 4.05 20.44
CA THR A 272 9.65 3.74 21.79
C THR A 272 9.96 4.85 22.79
N LEU A 273 10.86 5.75 22.47
CA LEU A 273 11.22 6.88 23.31
C LEU A 273 10.14 7.96 23.30
N SER A 274 10.12 8.78 24.35
CA SER A 274 9.25 9.95 24.39
C SER A 274 9.67 10.98 23.32
N ARG A 275 8.74 11.60 22.63
CA ARG A 275 9.03 12.64 21.62
C ARG A 275 9.85 13.81 22.18
N SER A 276 9.72 14.09 23.46
CA SER A 276 10.46 15.17 24.14
C SER A 276 11.94 14.82 24.38
N GLU A 277 12.30 13.55 24.27
CA GLU A 277 13.65 13.04 24.47
C GLU A 277 14.44 12.90 23.18
N ILE A 278 13.74 12.94 22.03
CA ILE A 278 14.33 12.73 20.70
C ILE A 278 14.53 14.09 20.02
N LYS A 279 15.73 14.34 19.52
CA LYS A 279 16.05 15.53 18.72
C LYS A 279 15.71 15.31 17.25
N ASP A 280 15.54 16.40 16.52
CA ASP A 280 15.24 16.37 15.08
C ASP A 280 16.34 15.67 14.28
N GLU A 281 17.60 15.81 14.68
CA GLU A 281 18.76 15.17 14.06
C GLU A 281 18.67 13.64 14.18
N GLU A 282 18.23 13.13 15.34
CA GLU A 282 18.07 11.69 15.57
C GLU A 282 16.94 11.09 14.71
N TYR A 283 15.83 11.85 14.52
CA TYR A 283 14.78 11.45 13.58
C TYR A 283 15.30 11.37 12.14
N LYS A 284 16.12 12.32 11.70
CA LYS A 284 16.68 12.37 10.36
C LYS A 284 17.69 11.25 10.11
N GLU A 285 18.58 11.02 11.05
CA GLU A 285 19.57 9.93 10.94
C GLU A 285 18.87 8.57 10.93
N PHE A 286 17.87 8.38 11.77
CA PHE A 286 17.05 7.17 11.74
C PHE A 286 16.35 6.97 10.40
N TYR A 287 15.78 8.03 9.81
CA TYR A 287 15.20 7.96 8.47
C TYR A 287 16.21 7.49 7.43
N LYS A 288 17.41 8.11 7.40
CA LYS A 288 18.47 7.72 6.45
C LYS A 288 18.82 6.24 6.59
N HIS A 289 18.90 5.76 7.82
CA HIS A 289 19.19 4.37 8.12
C HIS A 289 18.10 3.42 7.57
N ILE A 290 16.82 3.68 7.88
CA ILE A 290 15.73 2.75 7.51
C ILE A 290 15.31 2.85 6.05
N ALA A 291 15.46 4.03 5.43
CA ALA A 291 15.10 4.27 4.03
C ALA A 291 16.26 4.04 3.06
N HIS A 292 17.48 3.82 3.57
CA HIS A 292 18.72 3.77 2.79
C HIS A 292 18.89 5.00 1.90
N ASP A 293 18.52 6.17 2.45
CA ASP A 293 18.58 7.47 1.78
C ASP A 293 19.73 8.31 2.38
N PHE A 294 20.27 9.22 1.59
CA PHE A 294 21.32 10.14 2.02
C PHE A 294 20.80 11.55 2.30
N GLU A 295 19.57 11.85 1.85
CA GLU A 295 18.94 13.15 2.04
C GLU A 295 18.05 13.14 3.30
N ASP A 296 17.80 14.33 3.84
CA ASP A 296 16.87 14.49 4.97
C ASP A 296 15.41 14.31 4.50
N PRO A 297 14.51 13.76 5.34
CA PRO A 297 13.10 13.70 5.03
C PRO A 297 12.48 15.11 5.04
N LEU A 298 11.45 15.34 4.22
CA LEU A 298 10.71 16.61 4.22
C LEU A 298 9.93 16.83 5.52
N THR A 299 9.40 15.77 6.08
CA THR A 299 8.64 15.81 7.34
C THR A 299 8.48 14.41 7.91
N TRP A 300 8.16 14.34 9.21
CA TRP A 300 7.89 13.08 9.89
C TRP A 300 6.77 13.21 10.91
N SER A 301 6.24 12.07 11.33
CA SER A 301 5.22 11.97 12.36
C SER A 301 5.45 10.76 13.25
N HIS A 302 5.74 11.00 14.51
CA HIS A 302 5.90 9.97 15.54
C HIS A 302 4.63 9.91 16.40
N ASN A 303 3.99 8.74 16.50
CA ASN A 303 2.73 8.57 17.20
C ASN A 303 2.72 7.26 17.97
N LYS A 304 2.32 7.33 19.24
CA LYS A 304 1.98 6.21 20.08
C LYS A 304 0.47 6.18 20.27
N VAL A 305 -0.15 5.06 20.01
CA VAL A 305 -1.58 4.81 20.18
C VAL A 305 -1.75 3.74 21.24
N GLU A 306 -2.47 4.07 22.30
CA GLU A 306 -2.78 3.19 23.42
C GLU A 306 -4.30 3.14 23.59
N GLY A 307 -4.84 1.95 23.84
CA GLY A 307 -6.28 1.77 24.06
C GLY A 307 -6.83 0.48 23.48
N LYS A 308 -7.75 0.58 22.52
CA LYS A 308 -8.31 -0.61 21.84
C LYS A 308 -7.27 -1.29 20.94
N LEU A 309 -6.34 -0.51 20.42
CA LEU A 309 -5.16 -0.93 19.67
C LEU A 309 -3.94 -0.34 20.36
N ASP A 310 -2.88 -1.11 20.49
CA ASP A 310 -1.60 -0.67 21.01
C ASP A 310 -0.52 -0.80 19.93
N TYR A 311 -0.12 0.35 19.37
CA TYR A 311 0.95 0.41 18.40
C TYR A 311 1.65 1.77 18.38
N THR A 312 2.89 1.78 17.94
CA THR A 312 3.65 2.99 17.65
C THR A 312 3.90 3.08 16.14
N SER A 313 3.79 4.28 15.57
CA SER A 313 4.16 4.54 14.20
C SER A 313 5.10 5.73 14.10
N LEU A 314 6.19 5.58 13.37
CA LEU A 314 7.13 6.62 13.01
C LEU A 314 7.19 6.69 11.47
N LEU A 315 6.56 7.73 10.91
CA LEU A 315 6.31 7.86 9.47
C LEU A 315 7.10 9.04 8.91
N TYR A 316 7.63 8.90 7.71
CA TYR A 316 8.43 9.90 7.02
C TYR A 316 7.94 10.13 5.59
N VAL A 317 8.10 11.37 5.12
CA VAL A 317 8.00 11.72 3.71
C VAL A 317 9.41 11.99 3.19
N PRO A 318 9.91 11.23 2.21
CA PRO A 318 11.23 11.43 1.61
C PRO A 318 11.43 12.81 1.01
N GLY A 319 12.70 13.25 0.91
CA GLY A 319 13.08 14.49 0.25
C GLY A 319 12.98 14.44 -1.27
N ARG A 320 13.15 13.24 -1.84
CA ARG A 320 13.15 12.95 -3.27
C ARG A 320 12.44 11.64 -3.59
N ALA A 321 11.86 11.57 -4.79
CA ALA A 321 11.24 10.34 -5.29
C ALA A 321 12.31 9.28 -5.59
N PRO A 322 12.18 8.05 -5.09
CA PRO A 322 13.03 6.94 -5.49
C PRO A 322 12.78 6.61 -6.98
N PHE A 323 13.84 6.13 -7.66
CA PHE A 323 13.78 5.85 -9.11
C PHE A 323 12.74 4.77 -9.48
N ASP A 324 12.38 3.91 -8.54
CA ASP A 324 11.44 2.81 -8.69
C ASP A 324 10.01 3.14 -8.22
N LEU A 325 9.72 4.40 -7.86
CA LEU A 325 8.43 4.86 -7.34
C LEU A 325 7.23 4.42 -8.22
N TYR A 326 7.44 4.38 -9.54
CA TYR A 326 6.41 4.01 -10.52
C TYR A 326 6.42 2.53 -10.88
N ASN A 327 7.39 1.76 -10.39
CA ASN A 327 7.39 0.31 -10.53
C ASN A 327 6.43 -0.31 -9.50
N ARG A 328 5.33 -0.91 -9.97
CA ARG A 328 4.32 -1.53 -9.09
C ARG A 328 4.80 -2.82 -8.42
N GLU A 329 5.87 -3.43 -8.91
CA GLU A 329 6.48 -4.64 -8.37
C GLU A 329 7.64 -4.34 -7.42
N ALA A 330 8.06 -3.07 -7.31
CA ALA A 330 9.11 -2.69 -6.37
C ALA A 330 8.65 -2.90 -4.92
N PRO A 331 9.56 -3.35 -4.03
CA PRO A 331 9.30 -3.45 -2.62
C PRO A 331 8.84 -2.11 -2.04
N ARG A 332 7.70 -2.11 -1.36
CA ARG A 332 7.08 -0.90 -0.83
C ARG A 332 6.36 -1.20 0.48
N GLY A 333 6.22 -0.20 1.29
CA GLY A 333 5.52 -0.32 2.57
C GLY A 333 6.35 0.20 3.72
N LEU A 334 5.91 -0.16 4.89
CA LEU A 334 6.55 0.23 6.15
C LEU A 334 7.29 -0.98 6.73
N LYS A 335 8.37 -0.71 7.47
CA LYS A 335 9.00 -1.75 8.28
C LYS A 335 8.08 -2.12 9.42
N LEU A 336 7.71 -3.39 9.50
CA LEU A 336 6.85 -3.90 10.55
C LEU A 336 7.68 -4.55 11.64
N TYR A 337 7.41 -4.13 12.87
CA TYR A 337 7.87 -4.75 14.09
C TYR A 337 6.67 -5.22 14.92
N VAL A 338 6.86 -6.29 15.67
CA VAL A 338 5.93 -6.72 16.72
C VAL A 338 6.77 -6.90 17.99
N GLN A 339 6.46 -6.09 19.00
CA GLN A 339 7.22 -6.04 20.26
C GLN A 339 8.73 -5.85 20.01
N ARG A 340 9.09 -4.91 19.12
CA ARG A 340 10.46 -4.56 18.70
C ARG A 340 11.21 -5.63 17.89
N VAL A 341 10.58 -6.77 17.61
CA VAL A 341 11.15 -7.79 16.72
C VAL A 341 10.75 -7.49 15.28
N PHE A 342 11.72 -7.43 14.42
CA PHE A 342 11.52 -7.23 13.00
C PHE A 342 10.73 -8.40 12.37
N ILE A 343 9.68 -8.04 11.62
CA ILE A 343 8.81 -9.00 10.93
C ILE A 343 9.06 -8.95 9.41
N MET A 344 8.97 -7.77 8.82
CA MET A 344 9.16 -7.58 7.38
C MET A 344 9.48 -6.12 7.01
N ASP A 345 10.15 -5.92 5.87
CA ASP A 345 10.49 -4.60 5.34
C ASP A 345 9.33 -3.93 4.60
N ASP A 346 8.47 -4.73 3.98
CA ASP A 346 7.54 -4.26 2.96
C ASP A 346 6.09 -4.57 3.36
N ALA A 347 5.66 -4.01 4.48
CA ALA A 347 4.30 -4.20 4.99
C ALA A 347 3.31 -3.33 4.19
N GLU A 348 3.03 -3.73 2.94
CA GLU A 348 2.13 -3.03 2.00
C GLU A 348 0.70 -2.89 2.53
N GLN A 349 0.29 -3.78 3.43
CA GLN A 349 -1.06 -3.84 3.99
C GLN A 349 -1.43 -2.58 4.77
N PHE A 350 -0.45 -1.82 5.27
CA PHE A 350 -0.68 -0.66 6.13
C PHE A 350 -0.83 0.68 5.40
N LEU A 351 -0.60 0.71 4.08
CA LEU A 351 -0.73 1.92 3.29
C LEU A 351 -1.46 1.65 1.97
N PRO A 352 -2.33 2.56 1.50
CA PRO A 352 -2.85 2.52 0.14
C PRO A 352 -1.74 2.87 -0.86
N LEU A 353 -1.93 2.43 -2.11
CA LEU A 353 -0.91 2.53 -3.15
C LEU A 353 -0.52 3.99 -3.48
N TYR A 354 -1.46 4.91 -3.41
CA TYR A 354 -1.20 6.34 -3.66
C TYR A 354 -0.33 7.02 -2.58
N LEU A 355 -0.05 6.34 -1.45
CA LEU A 355 0.86 6.79 -0.39
C LEU A 355 2.16 5.96 -0.34
N ARG A 356 2.48 5.20 -1.39
CA ARG A 356 3.65 4.30 -1.46
C ARG A 356 5.01 4.96 -1.28
N PHE A 357 5.08 6.28 -1.40
CA PHE A 357 6.29 7.06 -1.11
C PHE A 357 6.60 7.13 0.38
N THR A 358 5.62 6.87 1.26
CA THR A 358 5.82 6.97 2.71
C THR A 358 6.77 5.87 3.19
N LYS A 359 7.77 6.26 3.97
CA LYS A 359 8.70 5.35 4.66
C LYS A 359 8.46 5.40 6.15
N GLY A 360 8.94 4.41 6.88
CA GLY A 360 8.83 4.42 8.34
C GLY A 360 8.65 3.05 8.96
N VAL A 361 8.25 3.09 10.22
CA VAL A 361 8.13 1.92 11.09
C VAL A 361 6.73 1.88 11.70
N ILE A 362 6.17 0.68 11.77
CA ILE A 362 5.04 0.33 12.65
C ILE A 362 5.52 -0.74 13.61
N ASP A 363 5.31 -0.52 14.91
CA ASP A 363 5.55 -1.52 15.96
C ASP A 363 4.26 -1.73 16.73
N SER A 364 3.70 -2.93 16.70
CA SER A 364 2.42 -3.27 17.31
C SER A 364 2.58 -4.34 18.38
N ASN A 365 1.87 -4.15 19.49
CA ASN A 365 1.77 -5.15 20.55
C ASN A 365 0.58 -6.12 20.36
N ASP A 366 -0.41 -5.72 19.54
CA ASP A 366 -1.70 -6.43 19.40
C ASP A 366 -1.84 -7.20 18.07
N LEU A 367 -0.84 -7.13 17.19
CA LEU A 367 -0.90 -7.79 15.90
C LEU A 367 -0.77 -9.29 16.06
N SER A 368 -1.81 -10.01 15.63
CA SER A 368 -1.78 -11.48 15.61
C SER A 368 -0.93 -11.94 14.43
N LEU A 369 0.17 -12.62 14.75
CA LEU A 369 1.02 -13.25 13.76
C LEU A 369 0.69 -14.74 13.67
N ASN A 370 0.92 -15.34 12.51
CA ASN A 370 0.94 -16.80 12.39
C ASN A 370 2.23 -17.37 13.03
N VAL A 371 2.38 -18.69 12.98
CA VAL A 371 3.52 -19.39 13.59
C VAL A 371 4.86 -19.01 12.95
N SER A 372 4.87 -18.65 11.65
CA SER A 372 6.05 -18.16 10.93
C SER A 372 6.31 -16.66 11.12
N ARG A 373 5.54 -16.01 11.97
CA ARG A 373 5.53 -14.55 12.19
C ARG A 373 5.21 -13.73 10.94
N GLU A 374 4.40 -14.27 10.05
CA GLU A 374 3.79 -13.53 8.95
C GLU A 374 2.44 -12.96 9.37
N ILE A 375 2.02 -11.86 8.75
CA ILE A 375 0.73 -11.24 9.04
C ILE A 375 -0.39 -12.17 8.57
N LEU A 376 -1.40 -12.36 9.41
CA LEU A 376 -2.63 -13.06 9.03
C LEU A 376 -3.39 -12.25 7.97
N GLN A 377 -3.72 -12.88 6.86
CA GLN A 377 -4.54 -12.26 5.83
C GLN A 377 -5.94 -11.94 6.37
N ASN A 378 -6.44 -10.73 6.08
CA ASN A 378 -7.75 -10.22 6.53
C ASN A 378 -7.91 -10.02 8.05
N ASP A 379 -6.85 -9.61 8.75
CA ASP A 379 -6.96 -9.21 10.15
C ASP A 379 -7.60 -7.81 10.26
N SER A 380 -8.67 -7.69 11.04
CA SER A 380 -9.35 -6.42 11.31
C SER A 380 -8.46 -5.38 12.01
N THR A 381 -7.44 -5.84 12.72
CA THR A 381 -6.42 -5.00 13.37
C THR A 381 -5.56 -4.31 12.31
N VAL A 382 -5.12 -5.05 11.29
CA VAL A 382 -4.36 -4.52 10.16
C VAL A 382 -5.15 -3.41 9.45
N GLU A 383 -6.42 -3.64 9.13
CA GLU A 383 -7.28 -2.65 8.46
C GLU A 383 -7.51 -1.40 9.32
N SER A 384 -7.66 -1.58 10.63
CA SER A 384 -7.81 -0.47 11.58
C SER A 384 -6.53 0.38 11.65
N ILE A 385 -5.37 -0.25 11.72
CA ILE A 385 -4.07 0.42 11.71
C ILE A 385 -3.86 1.13 10.36
N ARG A 386 -4.16 0.48 9.23
CA ARG A 386 -4.08 1.05 7.88
C ARG A 386 -4.88 2.35 7.78
N THR A 387 -6.13 2.32 8.22
CA THR A 387 -7.01 3.50 8.22
C THR A 387 -6.41 4.64 9.04
N ALA A 388 -5.90 4.33 10.22
CA ALA A 388 -5.30 5.33 11.12
C ALA A 388 -3.99 5.90 10.55
N VAL A 389 -3.14 5.06 9.98
CA VAL A 389 -1.86 5.46 9.35
C VAL A 389 -2.11 6.31 8.10
N THR A 390 -3.05 5.89 7.23
CA THR A 390 -3.48 6.68 6.06
C THR A 390 -3.92 8.08 6.46
N LYS A 391 -4.81 8.17 7.45
CA LYS A 391 -5.26 9.47 7.99
C LYS A 391 -4.08 10.29 8.51
N ARG A 392 -3.13 9.66 9.19
CA ARG A 392 -1.95 10.33 9.76
C ARG A 392 -1.03 10.90 8.68
N VAL A 393 -0.77 10.16 7.60
CA VAL A 393 0.02 10.66 6.47
C VAL A 393 -0.67 11.86 5.82
N LEU A 394 -1.97 11.77 5.54
CA LEU A 394 -2.74 12.89 4.98
C LEU A 394 -2.76 14.11 5.90
N ASP A 395 -2.86 13.93 7.23
CA ASP A 395 -2.76 15.02 8.22
C ASP A 395 -1.37 15.66 8.23
N MET A 396 -0.33 14.85 8.09
CA MET A 396 1.06 15.32 8.00
C MET A 396 1.27 16.18 6.75
N LEU A 397 0.82 15.73 5.58
CA LEU A 397 0.86 16.49 4.34
C LEU A 397 0.02 17.78 4.42
N SER A 398 -1.16 17.73 5.03
CA SER A 398 -2.00 18.92 5.23
C SER A 398 -1.34 19.95 6.15
N LYS A 399 -0.61 19.50 7.18
CA LYS A 399 0.17 20.40 8.03
C LYS A 399 1.34 21.00 7.28
N LEU A 400 2.07 20.21 6.51
CA LEU A 400 3.19 20.65 5.68
C LEU A 400 2.72 21.73 4.68
N SER A 401 1.61 21.49 3.97
CA SER A 401 1.08 22.42 2.97
C SER A 401 0.69 23.79 3.55
N LYS A 402 0.22 23.82 4.82
CA LYS A 402 -0.22 25.05 5.50
C LYS A 402 0.90 25.80 6.20
N LYS A 403 1.88 25.07 6.77
CA LYS A 403 2.93 25.67 7.59
C LYS A 403 4.20 25.96 6.82
N GLU A 404 4.52 25.14 5.83
CA GLU A 404 5.76 25.15 5.06
C GLU A 404 5.47 24.98 3.56
N PRO A 405 4.80 25.96 2.92
CA PRO A 405 4.34 25.83 1.53
C PRO A 405 5.48 25.56 0.53
N GLU A 406 6.68 26.09 0.78
CA GLU A 406 7.85 25.82 -0.07
C GLU A 406 8.31 24.35 0.00
N GLN A 407 8.30 23.76 1.20
CA GLN A 407 8.60 22.34 1.38
C GLN A 407 7.49 21.47 0.78
N TYR A 408 6.24 21.92 0.91
CA TYR A 408 5.13 21.22 0.29
C TYR A 408 5.21 21.25 -1.24
N GLN A 409 5.70 22.36 -1.83
CA GLN A 409 5.92 22.43 -3.29
C GLN A 409 7.03 21.46 -3.74
N LYS A 410 8.09 21.26 -2.94
CA LYS A 410 9.08 20.20 -3.21
C LYS A 410 8.44 18.82 -3.18
N PHE A 411 7.65 18.54 -2.14
CA PHE A 411 6.87 17.31 -2.07
C PHE A 411 6.00 17.12 -3.32
N TRP A 412 5.27 18.16 -3.71
CA TRP A 412 4.36 18.10 -4.86
C TRP A 412 5.10 17.78 -6.17
N ASN A 413 6.24 18.41 -6.39
CA ASN A 413 7.05 18.19 -7.59
C ASN A 413 7.53 16.73 -7.71
N GLU A 414 7.82 16.08 -6.59
CA GLU A 414 8.33 14.70 -6.53
C GLU A 414 7.19 13.66 -6.53
N PHE A 415 6.12 13.91 -5.79
CA PHE A 415 5.10 12.90 -5.46
C PHE A 415 3.69 13.25 -5.94
N GLY A 416 3.48 14.43 -6.50
CA GLY A 416 2.15 14.92 -6.87
C GLY A 416 1.41 14.00 -7.84
N THR A 417 2.11 13.44 -8.83
CA THR A 417 1.52 12.49 -9.79
C THR A 417 1.03 11.21 -9.10
N VAL A 418 1.74 10.73 -8.10
CA VAL A 418 1.34 9.55 -7.31
C VAL A 418 0.15 9.88 -6.42
N LEU A 419 0.14 11.07 -5.79
CA LEU A 419 -0.97 11.51 -4.94
C LEU A 419 -2.28 11.68 -5.75
N LYS A 420 -2.19 12.01 -7.05
CA LYS A 420 -3.34 12.08 -7.97
C LYS A 420 -4.04 10.73 -8.19
N GLU A 421 -3.42 9.60 -7.84
CA GLU A 421 -4.07 8.29 -7.84
C GLU A 421 -5.14 8.18 -6.72
N GLY A 422 -4.96 8.95 -5.65
CA GLY A 422 -5.76 8.86 -4.42
C GLY A 422 -7.27 9.04 -4.57
N PRO A 423 -7.80 10.00 -5.34
CA PRO A 423 -9.24 10.17 -5.51
C PRO A 423 -9.98 8.93 -6.03
N ALA A 424 -9.30 8.08 -6.80
CA ALA A 424 -9.86 6.83 -7.31
C ALA A 424 -9.70 5.65 -6.33
N GLU A 425 -8.62 5.64 -5.54
CA GLU A 425 -8.29 4.54 -4.64
C GLU A 425 -8.94 4.66 -3.25
N ASP A 426 -9.13 5.90 -2.77
CA ASP A 426 -9.59 6.19 -1.40
C ASP A 426 -10.79 7.16 -1.40
N PHE A 427 -11.94 6.58 -1.62
CA PHE A 427 -13.20 7.32 -1.62
C PHE A 427 -13.46 8.06 -0.30
N SER A 428 -13.10 7.44 0.82
CA SER A 428 -13.35 7.98 2.17
C SER A 428 -12.57 9.25 2.48
N ASN A 429 -11.40 9.42 1.87
CA ASN A 429 -10.52 10.58 2.06
C ASN A 429 -10.46 11.51 0.84
N ARG A 430 -11.34 11.33 -0.17
CA ARG A 430 -11.31 12.04 -1.44
C ARG A 430 -11.27 13.57 -1.29
N GLU A 431 -12.11 14.12 -0.44
CA GLU A 431 -12.14 15.56 -0.18
C GLU A 431 -10.83 16.06 0.43
N LYS A 432 -10.29 15.32 1.40
CA LYS A 432 -9.02 15.63 2.03
C LYS A 432 -7.85 15.55 1.05
N ILE A 433 -7.87 14.54 0.18
CA ILE A 433 -6.89 14.41 -0.91
C ILE A 433 -7.02 15.58 -1.87
N GLY A 434 -8.26 15.96 -2.26
CA GLY A 434 -8.52 17.13 -3.10
C GLY A 434 -7.85 18.41 -2.58
N GLY A 435 -7.93 18.69 -1.28
CA GLY A 435 -7.26 19.84 -0.65
C GLY A 435 -5.73 19.79 -0.69
N LEU A 436 -5.15 18.59 -0.94
CA LEU A 436 -3.71 18.40 -1.09
C LEU A 436 -3.23 18.54 -2.54
N LEU A 437 -4.10 18.45 -3.52
CA LEU A 437 -3.73 18.56 -4.93
C LEU A 437 -3.26 19.98 -5.29
N ARG A 438 -2.39 20.08 -6.29
CA ARG A 438 -1.94 21.35 -6.88
C ARG A 438 -2.10 21.28 -8.39
N PHE A 439 -2.42 22.42 -8.97
CA PHE A 439 -2.72 22.55 -10.38
C PHE A 439 -2.00 23.77 -10.97
N ALA A 440 -1.72 23.72 -12.26
CA ALA A 440 -1.50 24.91 -13.06
C ALA A 440 -2.85 25.58 -13.33
N SER A 441 -2.87 26.89 -13.57
CA SER A 441 -4.13 27.58 -13.89
C SER A 441 -3.91 28.73 -14.86
N THR A 442 -5.02 29.22 -15.44
CA THR A 442 -5.01 30.43 -16.28
C THR A 442 -4.70 31.69 -15.49
N HIS A 443 -4.87 31.67 -14.14
CA HIS A 443 -4.55 32.79 -13.27
C HIS A 443 -3.04 33.01 -13.15
N THR A 444 -2.28 31.94 -12.89
CA THR A 444 -0.81 32.02 -12.85
C THR A 444 -0.20 32.16 -14.25
N GLY A 445 -0.83 31.53 -15.23
CA GLY A 445 -0.34 31.48 -16.61
C GLY A 445 0.97 30.73 -16.78
N GLU A 446 1.41 29.98 -15.75
CA GLU A 446 2.65 29.21 -15.68
C GLU A 446 2.37 27.71 -15.64
N GLN A 447 3.32 26.90 -16.12
CA GLN A 447 3.21 25.45 -16.12
C GLN A 447 3.32 24.85 -14.71
N ALA A 448 3.94 25.56 -13.78
CA ALA A 448 4.12 25.10 -12.40
C ALA A 448 2.76 24.87 -11.73
N GLN A 449 2.59 23.68 -11.15
CA GLN A 449 1.39 23.29 -10.42
C GLN A 449 1.48 23.81 -8.98
N THR A 450 1.03 25.03 -8.77
CA THR A 450 1.13 25.73 -7.47
C THR A 450 -0.22 26.07 -6.85
N VAL A 451 -1.29 26.02 -7.63
CA VAL A 451 -2.64 26.44 -7.20
C VAL A 451 -3.36 25.29 -6.50
N SER A 452 -3.81 25.52 -5.27
CA SER A 452 -4.71 24.63 -4.54
C SER A 452 -6.17 24.87 -4.91
N LEU A 453 -7.05 23.92 -4.63
CA LEU A 453 -8.50 24.10 -4.81
C LEU A 453 -9.06 25.17 -3.87
N ASP A 454 -8.55 25.28 -2.64
CA ASP A 454 -8.95 26.34 -1.70
C ASP A 454 -8.63 27.73 -2.26
N GLU A 455 -7.45 27.93 -2.84
CA GLU A 455 -7.07 29.21 -3.47
C GLU A 455 -7.90 29.51 -4.70
N TYR A 456 -8.23 28.50 -5.53
CA TYR A 456 -9.13 28.64 -6.66
C TYR A 456 -10.51 29.12 -6.18
N ILE A 457 -11.11 28.42 -5.20
CA ILE A 457 -12.43 28.78 -4.65
C ILE A 457 -12.42 30.19 -4.07
N GLY A 458 -11.34 30.58 -3.39
CA GLY A 458 -11.18 31.92 -2.85
C GLY A 458 -11.14 33.04 -3.91
N ARG A 459 -10.86 32.70 -5.19
CA ARG A 459 -10.84 33.61 -6.35
C ARG A 459 -12.04 33.47 -7.27
N MET A 460 -12.97 32.56 -6.99
CA MET A 460 -14.19 32.40 -7.80
C MET A 460 -14.97 33.70 -7.87
N LYS A 461 -15.58 33.96 -9.03
CA LYS A 461 -16.44 35.11 -9.25
C LYS A 461 -17.76 34.96 -8.47
N GLU A 462 -18.37 36.10 -8.13
CA GLU A 462 -19.73 36.09 -7.63
C GLU A 462 -20.67 35.45 -8.66
N GLY A 463 -21.54 34.54 -8.23
CA GLY A 463 -22.41 33.75 -9.12
C GLY A 463 -21.74 32.54 -9.82
N GLN A 464 -20.43 32.35 -9.69
CA GLN A 464 -19.75 31.14 -10.17
C GLN A 464 -20.07 29.95 -9.28
N SER A 465 -20.67 28.90 -9.85
CA SER A 465 -21.11 27.71 -9.11
C SER A 465 -20.16 26.51 -9.23
N LYS A 466 -19.25 26.51 -10.23
CA LYS A 466 -18.43 25.37 -10.60
C LYS A 466 -16.93 25.68 -10.61
N ILE A 467 -16.11 24.64 -10.44
CA ILE A 467 -14.67 24.67 -10.64
C ILE A 467 -14.42 24.24 -12.08
N TYR A 468 -13.87 25.13 -12.90
CA TYR A 468 -13.61 24.87 -14.30
C TYR A 468 -12.19 24.32 -14.51
N TYR A 469 -12.08 23.32 -15.36
CA TYR A 469 -10.79 22.75 -15.74
C TYR A 469 -10.75 22.36 -17.23
N ILE A 470 -9.55 22.25 -17.77
CA ILE A 470 -9.28 21.72 -19.10
C ILE A 470 -8.20 20.64 -19.01
N THR A 471 -8.41 19.53 -19.70
CA THR A 471 -7.38 18.49 -19.90
C THR A 471 -6.73 18.63 -21.27
N ALA A 472 -5.41 18.49 -21.36
CA ALA A 472 -4.68 18.47 -22.63
C ALA A 472 -3.36 17.70 -22.50
N ASP A 473 -2.76 17.32 -23.64
CA ASP A 473 -1.50 16.56 -23.68
C ASP A 473 -0.30 17.31 -23.05
N ASN A 474 -0.36 18.63 -23.04
CA ASN A 474 0.66 19.48 -22.43
C ASN A 474 0.09 20.86 -22.08
N PHE A 475 0.80 21.57 -21.20
CA PHE A 475 0.40 22.90 -20.74
C PHE A 475 0.19 23.91 -21.86
N MET A 476 1.03 23.93 -22.90
CA MET A 476 0.91 24.91 -23.99
C MET A 476 -0.33 24.69 -24.84
N ALA A 477 -0.67 23.42 -25.11
CA ALA A 477 -1.91 23.07 -25.84
C ALA A 477 -3.14 23.51 -25.03
N ALA A 478 -3.19 23.22 -23.73
CA ALA A 478 -4.28 23.69 -22.86
C ALA A 478 -4.36 25.22 -22.83
N LYS A 479 -3.23 25.89 -22.58
CA LYS A 479 -3.16 27.35 -22.49
C LYS A 479 -3.63 28.05 -23.77
N SER A 480 -3.40 27.47 -24.95
CA SER A 480 -3.77 28.01 -26.24
C SER A 480 -5.17 27.60 -26.70
N SER A 481 -5.86 26.78 -25.92
CA SER A 481 -7.14 26.20 -26.32
C SER A 481 -8.21 27.26 -26.56
N PRO A 482 -8.99 27.15 -27.66
CA PRO A 482 -10.15 28.03 -27.94
C PRO A 482 -11.21 27.97 -26.85
N HIS A 483 -11.33 26.85 -26.14
CA HIS A 483 -12.28 26.69 -25.04
C HIS A 483 -12.06 27.66 -23.87
N LEU A 484 -10.90 28.30 -23.80
CA LEU A 484 -10.55 29.26 -22.74
C LEU A 484 -10.95 30.71 -23.10
N GLU A 485 -11.38 30.99 -24.32
CA GLU A 485 -11.63 32.38 -24.81
C GLU A 485 -12.70 33.11 -23.99
N VAL A 486 -13.88 32.50 -23.79
CA VAL A 486 -14.94 33.09 -22.97
C VAL A 486 -14.52 33.27 -21.51
N PHE A 487 -13.74 32.35 -20.95
CA PHE A 487 -13.26 32.44 -19.59
C PHE A 487 -12.28 33.60 -19.40
N ARG A 488 -11.38 33.82 -20.37
CA ARG A 488 -10.49 34.99 -20.40
C ARG A 488 -11.28 36.28 -20.52
N LYS A 489 -12.27 36.36 -21.41
CA LYS A 489 -13.13 37.54 -21.59
C LYS A 489 -13.90 37.88 -20.34
N LYS A 490 -14.43 36.87 -19.63
CA LYS A 490 -15.19 37.03 -18.38
C LYS A 490 -14.28 37.08 -17.14
N GLY A 491 -12.98 36.88 -17.26
CA GLY A 491 -12.00 36.87 -16.16
C GLY A 491 -12.24 35.73 -15.15
N ILE A 492 -12.67 34.57 -15.64
CA ILE A 492 -12.89 33.35 -14.86
C ILE A 492 -11.62 32.50 -14.94
N GLU A 493 -11.14 32.04 -13.79
CA GLU A 493 -10.00 31.12 -13.72
C GLU A 493 -10.39 29.72 -14.17
N VAL A 494 -9.48 29.04 -14.91
CA VAL A 494 -9.62 27.64 -15.33
C VAL A 494 -8.36 26.90 -14.93
N LEU A 495 -8.52 25.74 -14.28
CA LEU A 495 -7.43 24.84 -13.94
C LEU A 495 -6.90 24.15 -15.19
N ILE A 496 -5.58 24.03 -15.32
CA ILE A 496 -4.93 23.39 -16.45
C ILE A 496 -4.35 22.05 -15.99
N LEU A 497 -4.88 20.99 -16.55
CA LEU A 497 -4.56 19.61 -16.21
C LEU A 497 -3.83 18.99 -17.43
N SER A 498 -2.53 18.72 -17.26
CA SER A 498 -1.67 18.25 -18.37
C SER A 498 -0.87 16.98 -18.04
N ASP A 499 -1.10 16.37 -16.88
CA ASP A 499 -0.52 15.08 -16.55
C ASP A 499 -1.39 13.95 -17.11
N ARG A 500 -0.76 12.86 -17.53
CA ARG A 500 -1.46 11.71 -18.14
C ARG A 500 -2.56 11.11 -17.25
N ILE A 501 -2.42 11.24 -15.92
CA ILE A 501 -3.38 10.72 -14.95
C ILE A 501 -4.58 11.64 -14.75
N ASP A 502 -4.51 12.90 -15.17
CA ASP A 502 -5.48 13.92 -14.79
C ASP A 502 -6.89 13.61 -15.27
N GLU A 503 -7.07 13.19 -16.51
CA GLU A 503 -8.40 12.85 -17.05
C GLU A 503 -9.01 11.67 -16.26
N TRP A 504 -8.19 10.65 -15.93
CA TRP A 504 -8.64 9.53 -15.14
C TRP A 504 -8.98 9.97 -13.70
N MET A 505 -8.15 10.78 -13.06
CA MET A 505 -8.39 11.34 -11.74
C MET A 505 -9.72 12.10 -11.69
N MET A 506 -9.99 12.95 -12.67
CA MET A 506 -11.21 13.76 -12.74
C MET A 506 -12.48 12.92 -12.93
N GLY A 507 -12.36 11.68 -13.42
CA GLY A 507 -13.46 10.72 -13.43
C GLY A 507 -13.94 10.32 -12.02
N TYR A 508 -13.13 10.54 -11.00
CA TYR A 508 -13.42 10.22 -9.60
C TYR A 508 -13.56 11.45 -8.71
N LEU A 509 -12.91 12.56 -9.03
CA LEU A 509 -13.00 13.82 -8.29
C LEU A 509 -14.09 14.71 -8.89
N ASN A 510 -15.34 14.46 -8.51
CA ASN A 510 -16.50 15.13 -9.12
C ASN A 510 -16.87 16.46 -8.43
N GLU A 511 -16.49 16.62 -7.15
CA GLU A 511 -16.77 17.83 -6.37
C GLU A 511 -15.68 18.09 -5.32
N TYR A 512 -15.56 19.34 -4.88
CA TYR A 512 -14.73 19.76 -3.77
C TYR A 512 -15.38 20.95 -3.08
N ASP A 513 -15.49 20.93 -1.75
CA ASP A 513 -16.14 21.95 -0.92
C ASP A 513 -17.53 22.36 -1.46
N GLY A 514 -18.33 21.36 -1.86
CA GLY A 514 -19.68 21.54 -2.41
C GLY A 514 -19.73 22.16 -3.81
N LYS A 515 -18.58 22.34 -4.48
CA LYS A 515 -18.49 22.84 -5.86
C LYS A 515 -18.19 21.69 -6.82
N GLN A 516 -19.02 21.55 -7.85
CA GLN A 516 -18.81 20.56 -8.89
C GLN A 516 -17.73 21.00 -9.86
N PHE A 517 -16.97 20.03 -10.38
CA PHE A 517 -16.03 20.25 -11.46
C PHE A 517 -16.74 20.22 -12.82
N GLN A 518 -16.28 21.07 -13.75
CA GLN A 518 -16.72 21.06 -15.14
C GLN A 518 -15.53 21.17 -16.09
N ASP A 519 -15.42 20.18 -16.98
CA ASP A 519 -14.51 20.23 -18.11
C ASP A 519 -15.03 21.25 -19.14
N VAL A 520 -14.21 22.25 -19.46
CA VAL A 520 -14.59 23.31 -20.38
C VAL A 520 -14.62 22.87 -21.86
N ALA A 521 -14.06 21.70 -22.18
CA ALA A 521 -14.05 21.10 -23.51
C ALA A 521 -15.15 20.03 -23.69
N ARG A 522 -16.04 19.86 -22.71
CA ARG A 522 -17.03 18.78 -22.66
C ARG A 522 -18.45 19.33 -22.54
N GLY A 523 -19.38 18.72 -23.25
CA GLY A 523 -20.82 18.98 -23.12
C GLY A 523 -21.25 20.44 -23.31
N ASP A 524 -22.37 20.78 -22.71
CA ASP A 524 -22.83 22.16 -22.67
C ASP A 524 -22.10 22.96 -21.60
N LEU A 525 -21.62 24.14 -21.96
CA LEU A 525 -20.97 25.04 -21.02
C LEU A 525 -22.02 25.73 -20.16
N ASP A 526 -21.92 25.52 -18.84
CA ASP A 526 -22.74 26.19 -17.82
C ASP A 526 -21.85 27.12 -16.97
N LEU A 527 -22.01 28.43 -17.19
CA LEU A 527 -21.27 29.46 -16.46
C LEU A 527 -22.01 29.95 -15.20
N GLY A 528 -23.15 29.31 -14.85
CA GLY A 528 -23.97 29.71 -13.72
C GLY A 528 -24.57 31.12 -13.93
N GLU A 529 -24.66 31.90 -12.85
CA GLU A 529 -25.17 33.28 -12.88
C GLU A 529 -24.21 34.28 -13.55
N VAL A 530 -22.99 33.85 -13.90
CA VAL A 530 -22.04 34.68 -14.68
C VAL A 530 -22.42 34.79 -16.13
N GLU A 531 -23.26 33.86 -16.65
CA GLU A 531 -23.90 33.96 -17.98
C GLU A 531 -25.16 34.79 -17.83
N THR A 532 -25.22 35.89 -18.57
CA THR A 532 -26.41 36.78 -18.55
C THR A 532 -27.55 36.18 -19.35
N GLU A 533 -28.79 36.57 -19.04
CA GLU A 533 -29.97 36.21 -19.86
C GLU A 533 -29.85 36.71 -21.28
N GLU A 534 -29.13 37.83 -21.53
CA GLU A 534 -28.81 38.32 -22.87
C GLU A 534 -27.86 37.38 -23.61
N ASP A 535 -26.82 36.79 -22.94
CA ASP A 535 -25.92 35.84 -23.57
C ASP A 535 -26.68 34.58 -24.05
N LYS A 536 -27.61 34.08 -23.23
CA LYS A 536 -28.45 32.91 -23.58
C LYS A 536 -29.38 33.20 -24.75
N LYS A 537 -30.09 34.32 -24.68
CA LYS A 537 -31.01 34.74 -25.72
C LYS A 537 -30.29 34.96 -27.04
N HIS A 538 -29.12 35.60 -27.01
CA HIS A 538 -28.30 35.81 -28.20
C HIS A 538 -27.88 34.48 -28.86
N LYS A 539 -27.52 33.47 -28.04
CA LYS A 539 -27.20 32.12 -28.55
C LYS A 539 -28.40 31.46 -29.23
N GLU A 540 -29.59 31.55 -28.63
CA GLU A 540 -30.83 30.98 -29.19
C GLU A 540 -31.23 31.67 -30.48
N GLU A 541 -31.19 33.02 -30.51
CA GLU A 541 -31.49 33.81 -31.70
C GLU A 541 -30.50 33.51 -32.84
N ALA A 542 -29.20 33.45 -32.57
CA ALA A 542 -28.17 33.11 -33.53
C ALA A 542 -28.33 31.67 -34.06
N ALA A 543 -28.73 30.72 -33.24
CA ALA A 543 -28.94 29.33 -33.65
C ALA A 543 -30.13 29.20 -34.62
N GLU A 544 -31.21 29.98 -34.41
CA GLU A 544 -32.37 29.98 -35.30
C GLU A 544 -32.07 30.75 -36.59
N GLU A 545 -31.39 31.90 -36.54
CA GLU A 545 -31.01 32.72 -37.70
C GLU A 545 -30.09 31.94 -38.65
N HIS A 546 -29.09 31.22 -38.14
CA HIS A 546 -28.08 30.49 -38.92
C HIS A 546 -28.39 29.00 -39.12
N LYS A 547 -29.61 28.53 -38.85
CA LYS A 547 -30.02 27.13 -38.97
C LYS A 547 -29.67 26.47 -40.29
N ASN A 548 -29.91 27.18 -41.38
CA ASN A 548 -29.57 26.69 -42.74
C ASN A 548 -28.06 26.47 -42.91
N LEU A 549 -27.22 27.35 -42.35
CA LEU A 549 -25.76 27.20 -42.36
C LEU A 549 -25.34 25.96 -41.57
N LEU A 550 -25.89 25.76 -40.37
CA LEU A 550 -25.58 24.61 -39.53
C LEU A 550 -25.92 23.28 -40.23
N GLU A 551 -27.10 23.18 -40.83
CA GLU A 551 -27.54 21.99 -41.57
C GLU A 551 -26.66 21.74 -42.81
N ARG A 552 -26.26 22.79 -43.51
CA ARG A 552 -25.39 22.72 -44.70
C ARG A 552 -23.96 22.27 -44.31
N ILE A 553 -23.39 22.79 -43.21
CA ILE A 553 -22.10 22.35 -42.70
C ILE A 553 -22.19 20.88 -42.25
N LYS A 554 -23.24 20.50 -41.51
CA LYS A 554 -23.44 19.11 -41.10
C LYS A 554 -23.48 18.15 -42.27
N THR A 555 -24.19 18.54 -43.34
CA THR A 555 -24.27 17.76 -44.57
C THR A 555 -22.91 17.67 -45.27
N ALA A 556 -22.15 18.77 -45.32
CA ALA A 556 -20.83 18.81 -45.95
C ALA A 556 -19.77 17.97 -45.18
N LEU A 557 -19.87 17.89 -43.86
CA LEU A 557 -18.97 17.13 -43.00
C LEU A 557 -19.42 15.69 -42.79
N ASP A 558 -20.69 15.39 -43.14
CA ASP A 558 -21.28 14.04 -43.10
C ASP A 558 -21.05 13.32 -41.75
N ASP A 559 -20.37 12.19 -41.78
CA ASP A 559 -20.19 11.30 -40.66
C ASP A 559 -19.00 11.69 -39.73
N ARG A 560 -18.29 12.78 -40.05
CA ARG A 560 -17.11 13.24 -39.29
C ARG A 560 -17.47 13.90 -37.96
N VAL A 561 -18.70 14.41 -37.79
CA VAL A 561 -19.17 15.10 -36.59
C VAL A 561 -20.53 14.56 -36.17
N GLN A 562 -20.84 14.59 -34.88
CA GLN A 562 -22.17 14.21 -34.38
C GLN A 562 -23.20 15.29 -34.70
N GLU A 563 -22.87 16.53 -34.43
CA GLU A 563 -23.73 17.70 -34.53
C GLU A 563 -22.90 18.93 -34.87
N VAL A 564 -23.55 19.94 -35.45
CA VAL A 564 -22.99 21.28 -35.67
C VAL A 564 -23.91 22.29 -34.99
N ARG A 565 -23.34 23.14 -34.11
CA ARG A 565 -24.13 24.11 -33.35
C ARG A 565 -23.40 25.44 -33.13
N VAL A 566 -24.16 26.50 -32.82
CA VAL A 566 -23.60 27.79 -32.40
C VAL A 566 -23.11 27.75 -31.00
N THR A 567 -22.04 28.47 -30.71
CA THR A 567 -21.45 28.53 -29.34
C THR A 567 -21.14 29.96 -28.91
N ASN A 568 -21.27 30.20 -27.60
CA ASN A 568 -20.77 31.39 -26.91
C ASN A 568 -19.37 31.20 -26.30
N ARG A 569 -18.76 30.02 -26.46
CA ARG A 569 -17.39 29.72 -25.92
C ARG A 569 -16.32 30.52 -26.61
N LEU A 570 -16.53 30.79 -27.90
CA LEU A 570 -15.55 31.38 -28.78
C LEU A 570 -15.75 32.89 -28.90
N THR A 571 -14.64 33.62 -28.92
CA THR A 571 -14.60 35.07 -29.17
C THR A 571 -13.71 35.42 -30.37
N ASP A 572 -12.60 34.73 -30.53
CA ASP A 572 -11.57 34.98 -31.54
C ASP A 572 -11.43 33.83 -32.55
N SER A 573 -11.76 32.60 -32.15
CA SER A 573 -11.66 31.43 -33.01
C SER A 573 -12.95 31.19 -33.81
N PRO A 574 -12.85 30.62 -35.06
CA PRO A 574 -14.03 30.34 -35.88
C PRO A 574 -14.82 29.12 -35.41
N ALA A 575 -14.16 28.13 -34.83
CA ALA A 575 -14.76 26.86 -34.41
C ALA A 575 -13.94 26.12 -33.39
N CYS A 576 -14.58 25.21 -32.68
CA CYS A 576 -13.93 24.24 -31.79
C CYS A 576 -14.65 22.88 -31.79
N LEU A 577 -13.99 21.84 -31.27
CA LEU A 577 -14.57 20.52 -31.06
C LEU A 577 -14.93 20.33 -29.58
N VAL A 578 -16.13 19.85 -29.33
CA VAL A 578 -16.61 19.53 -27.99
C VAL A 578 -16.84 18.03 -27.87
N VAL A 579 -16.35 17.44 -26.80
CA VAL A 579 -16.59 16.02 -26.49
C VAL A 579 -17.98 15.88 -25.87
N GLY A 580 -18.74 14.85 -26.22
CA GLY A 580 -20.05 14.59 -25.62
C GLY A 580 -19.93 14.30 -24.12
N ASP A 581 -20.99 14.56 -23.32
CA ASP A 581 -20.98 14.44 -21.87
C ASP A 581 -20.52 13.07 -21.36
N PHE A 582 -20.87 12.02 -22.09
CA PHE A 582 -20.57 10.63 -21.72
C PHE A 582 -19.44 10.02 -22.55
N ASP A 583 -18.86 10.78 -23.47
CA ASP A 583 -17.79 10.30 -24.32
C ASP A 583 -16.44 10.34 -23.59
N MET A 584 -15.54 9.51 -24.04
CA MET A 584 -14.18 9.44 -23.52
C MET A 584 -13.33 10.59 -24.09
N GLY A 585 -12.57 11.27 -23.25
CA GLY A 585 -11.68 12.34 -23.70
C GLY A 585 -10.44 11.82 -24.45
N ALA A 586 -9.68 12.73 -25.01
CA ALA A 586 -8.57 12.39 -25.90
C ALA A 586 -7.43 11.64 -25.22
N GLN A 587 -7.10 11.98 -23.97
CA GLN A 587 -6.02 11.31 -23.22
C GLN A 587 -6.41 9.88 -22.86
N MET A 588 -7.64 9.65 -22.41
CA MET A 588 -8.13 8.32 -22.07
C MET A 588 -8.21 7.41 -23.30
N LYS A 589 -8.64 7.94 -24.46
CA LYS A 589 -8.61 7.21 -25.74
C LYS A 589 -7.19 6.72 -26.05
N LYS A 590 -6.19 7.60 -25.95
CA LYS A 590 -4.77 7.27 -26.19
C LYS A 590 -4.24 6.20 -25.22
N ILE A 591 -4.64 6.27 -23.94
CA ILE A 591 -4.25 5.27 -22.94
C ILE A 591 -4.84 3.89 -23.29
N MET A 592 -6.12 3.83 -23.65
CA MET A 592 -6.76 2.58 -24.07
C MET A 592 -6.16 1.98 -25.33
N GLU A 593 -5.87 2.81 -26.34
CA GLU A 593 -5.20 2.40 -27.58
C GLU A 593 -3.81 1.84 -27.29
N ALA A 594 -3.02 2.52 -26.44
CA ALA A 594 -1.70 2.06 -26.02
C ALA A 594 -1.76 0.74 -25.25
N ALA A 595 -2.85 0.49 -24.52
CA ALA A 595 -3.12 -0.77 -23.83
C ALA A 595 -3.71 -1.86 -24.74
N GLY A 596 -3.87 -1.61 -26.05
CA GLY A 596 -4.46 -2.54 -27.03
C GLY A 596 -5.96 -2.78 -26.83
N GLN A 597 -6.64 -1.91 -26.11
CA GLN A 597 -8.08 -2.00 -25.89
C GLN A 597 -8.84 -1.27 -27.01
N LYS A 598 -10.02 -1.80 -27.33
CA LYS A 598 -10.87 -1.21 -28.35
C LYS A 598 -11.51 0.08 -27.81
N VAL A 599 -11.22 1.21 -28.42
CA VAL A 599 -11.83 2.50 -28.09
C VAL A 599 -13.23 2.58 -28.70
N PRO A 600 -14.24 3.04 -27.93
CA PRO A 600 -15.56 3.32 -28.49
C PRO A 600 -15.49 4.39 -29.57
N ASP A 601 -16.21 4.18 -30.67
CA ASP A 601 -16.32 5.17 -31.77
C ASP A 601 -17.27 6.30 -31.32
N SER A 602 -16.71 7.48 -31.02
CA SER A 602 -17.47 8.67 -30.64
C SER A 602 -17.11 9.82 -31.59
N LYS A 603 -18.12 10.56 -32.03
CA LYS A 603 -17.97 11.69 -32.95
C LYS A 603 -18.05 12.99 -32.16
N PRO A 604 -17.17 13.96 -32.41
CA PRO A 604 -17.22 15.24 -31.73
C PRO A 604 -18.42 16.07 -32.15
N ILE A 605 -18.83 16.98 -31.28
CA ILE A 605 -19.74 18.07 -31.61
C ILE A 605 -18.91 19.23 -32.17
N PHE A 606 -19.29 19.77 -33.31
CA PHE A 606 -18.62 20.88 -33.96
C PHE A 606 -19.32 22.18 -33.60
N GLU A 607 -18.70 22.99 -32.76
CA GLU A 607 -19.21 24.31 -32.36
C GLU A 607 -18.58 25.41 -33.23
N ILE A 608 -19.41 26.31 -33.74
CA ILE A 608 -18.99 27.44 -34.60
C ILE A 608 -19.35 28.79 -34.00
N ASN A 609 -18.49 29.78 -34.27
CA ASN A 609 -18.70 31.18 -33.96
C ASN A 609 -19.24 31.89 -35.23
N VAL A 610 -20.55 32.14 -35.31
CA VAL A 610 -21.18 32.73 -36.47
C VAL A 610 -20.80 34.19 -36.71
N GLU A 611 -20.28 34.88 -35.70
CA GLU A 611 -19.77 36.25 -35.82
C GLU A 611 -18.35 36.28 -36.42
N HIS A 612 -17.65 35.15 -36.49
CA HIS A 612 -16.28 35.13 -36.99
C HIS A 612 -16.24 35.32 -38.52
N PRO A 613 -15.36 36.21 -39.05
CA PRO A 613 -15.32 36.54 -40.50
C PRO A 613 -15.18 35.32 -41.42
N LEU A 614 -14.47 34.27 -41.02
CA LEU A 614 -14.36 33.04 -41.83
C LEU A 614 -15.68 32.27 -41.90
N VAL A 615 -16.47 32.25 -40.81
CA VAL A 615 -17.77 31.59 -40.80
C VAL A 615 -18.78 32.38 -41.62
N GLN A 616 -18.79 33.73 -41.52
CA GLN A 616 -19.61 34.61 -42.39
C GLN A 616 -19.25 34.45 -43.86
N ARG A 617 -17.97 34.30 -44.20
CA ARG A 617 -17.53 34.02 -45.55
C ARG A 617 -18.02 32.65 -46.05
N LEU A 618 -17.98 31.64 -45.19
CA LEU A 618 -18.51 30.30 -45.49
C LEU A 618 -20.01 30.35 -45.76
N GLU A 619 -20.78 31.08 -44.95
CA GLU A 619 -22.23 31.25 -45.15
C GLU A 619 -22.57 31.84 -46.50
N ASN A 620 -21.81 32.82 -46.99
CA ASN A 620 -21.99 33.48 -48.27
C ASN A 620 -21.46 32.69 -49.47
N GLU A 621 -20.80 31.53 -49.25
CA GLU A 621 -20.25 30.72 -50.35
C GLU A 621 -21.35 29.95 -51.09
N GLN A 622 -21.45 30.22 -52.41
CA GLN A 622 -22.46 29.61 -53.26
C GLN A 622 -22.01 28.34 -53.97
N GLY A 623 -20.70 28.14 -54.08
CA GLY A 623 -20.09 26.96 -54.68
C GLY A 623 -20.07 25.77 -53.74
N GLU A 624 -20.83 24.72 -54.01
CA GLU A 624 -20.95 23.55 -53.10
C GLU A 624 -19.62 22.85 -52.85
N ASP A 625 -18.76 22.69 -53.85
CA ASP A 625 -17.45 22.05 -53.68
C ASP A 625 -16.53 22.90 -52.81
N ARG A 626 -16.55 24.20 -52.98
CA ARG A 626 -15.77 25.14 -52.19
C ARG A 626 -16.29 25.26 -50.77
N PHE A 627 -17.61 25.24 -50.59
CA PHE A 627 -18.24 25.18 -49.27
C PHE A 627 -17.80 23.94 -48.48
N LYS A 628 -17.79 22.76 -49.12
CA LYS A 628 -17.30 21.52 -48.53
C LYS A 628 -15.82 21.59 -48.14
N GLU A 629 -14.98 22.15 -49.00
CA GLU A 629 -13.56 22.34 -48.73
C GLU A 629 -13.31 23.27 -47.53
N LEU A 630 -13.99 24.42 -47.50
CA LEU A 630 -13.89 25.37 -46.39
C LEU A 630 -14.39 24.76 -45.07
N SER A 631 -15.53 24.08 -45.09
CA SER A 631 -16.06 23.36 -43.91
C SER A 631 -15.08 22.30 -43.40
N ALA A 632 -14.45 21.55 -44.30
CA ALA A 632 -13.46 20.55 -43.93
C ALA A 632 -12.18 21.17 -43.33
N VAL A 633 -11.73 22.32 -43.87
CA VAL A 633 -10.58 23.05 -43.33
C VAL A 633 -10.88 23.59 -41.93
N LEU A 634 -12.07 24.16 -41.71
CA LEU A 634 -12.46 24.63 -40.37
C LEU A 634 -12.51 23.48 -39.34
N LEU A 635 -13.05 22.31 -39.75
CA LEU A 635 -13.05 21.14 -38.89
C LEU A 635 -11.62 20.63 -38.57
N ASP A 636 -10.78 20.55 -39.61
CA ASP A 636 -9.39 20.10 -39.46
C ASP A 636 -8.58 21.06 -38.57
N GLN A 637 -8.83 22.40 -38.67
CA GLN A 637 -8.25 23.40 -37.78
C GLN A 637 -8.73 23.24 -36.33
N ALA A 638 -10.03 23.00 -36.12
CA ALA A 638 -10.58 22.75 -34.80
C ALA A 638 -10.00 21.46 -34.16
N THR A 639 -9.79 20.43 -35.00
CA THR A 639 -9.12 19.17 -34.57
C THR A 639 -7.66 19.44 -34.11
N LEU A 640 -6.89 20.22 -34.87
CA LEU A 640 -5.55 20.61 -34.50
C LEU A 640 -5.53 21.46 -33.22
N ALA A 641 -6.49 22.36 -33.06
CA ALA A 641 -6.61 23.24 -31.90
C ALA A 641 -7.03 22.47 -30.62
N SER A 642 -7.71 21.32 -30.75
CA SER A 642 -8.00 20.42 -29.62
C SER A 642 -6.81 19.56 -29.20
N GLY A 643 -5.71 19.58 -29.98
CA GLY A 643 -4.52 18.73 -29.73
C GLY A 643 -4.64 17.33 -30.33
N GLU A 644 -5.69 17.05 -31.10
CA GLU A 644 -5.86 15.77 -31.78
C GLU A 644 -5.08 15.72 -33.10
N GLN A 645 -4.78 14.53 -33.58
CA GLN A 645 -4.12 14.32 -34.87
C GLN A 645 -5.14 14.24 -36.00
N LEU A 646 -4.82 14.87 -37.10
CA LEU A 646 -5.63 14.73 -38.31
C LEU A 646 -5.53 13.33 -38.89
N GLN A 647 -6.66 12.78 -39.35
CA GLN A 647 -6.68 11.49 -40.05
C GLN A 647 -5.87 11.52 -41.35
N ASP A 648 -5.94 12.63 -42.09
CA ASP A 648 -5.18 12.86 -43.32
C ASP A 648 -4.55 14.27 -43.32
N PRO A 649 -3.38 14.45 -42.72
CA PRO A 649 -2.64 15.72 -42.72
C PRO A 649 -2.27 16.19 -44.13
N GLY A 650 -2.03 15.26 -45.07
CA GLY A 650 -1.67 15.58 -46.47
C GLY A 650 -2.83 16.23 -47.21
N ALA A 651 -4.05 15.71 -47.07
CA ALA A 651 -5.24 16.30 -47.63
C ALA A 651 -5.53 17.71 -47.08
N TYR A 652 -5.34 17.91 -45.76
CA TYR A 652 -5.47 19.23 -45.13
C TYR A 652 -4.50 20.24 -45.73
N VAL A 653 -3.22 19.93 -45.80
CA VAL A 653 -2.19 20.80 -46.38
C VAL A 653 -2.51 21.15 -47.88
N SER A 654 -2.94 20.15 -48.65
CA SER A 654 -3.31 20.34 -50.06
C SER A 654 -4.51 21.30 -50.24
N ARG A 655 -5.55 21.16 -49.41
CA ARG A 655 -6.72 22.05 -49.39
C ARG A 655 -6.31 23.48 -49.00
N LEU A 656 -5.55 23.61 -47.92
CA LEU A 656 -5.08 24.91 -47.43
C LEU A 656 -4.26 25.64 -48.48
N ASN A 657 -3.30 24.95 -49.13
CA ASN A 657 -2.48 25.54 -50.20
C ASN A 657 -3.32 26.02 -51.38
N ARG A 658 -4.34 25.27 -51.78
CA ARG A 658 -5.27 25.67 -52.87
C ARG A 658 -6.03 26.94 -52.49
N LEU A 659 -6.62 26.98 -51.29
CA LEU A 659 -7.34 28.15 -50.80
C LEU A 659 -6.43 29.39 -50.70
N LEU A 660 -5.20 29.26 -50.26
CA LEU A 660 -4.23 30.34 -50.17
C LEU A 660 -3.82 30.87 -51.57
N LEU A 661 -3.66 29.98 -52.55
CA LEU A 661 -3.36 30.39 -53.94
C LEU A 661 -4.52 31.13 -54.57
N GLU A 662 -5.76 30.75 -54.29
CA GLU A 662 -6.95 31.44 -54.75
C GLU A 662 -7.12 32.84 -54.13
N LEU A 663 -6.65 33.04 -52.90
CA LEU A 663 -6.64 34.35 -52.22
C LEU A 663 -5.52 35.28 -52.73
N ALA A 664 -4.46 34.71 -53.30
CA ALA A 664 -3.32 35.44 -53.83
C ALA A 664 -3.52 35.91 -55.29
N ASN A 665 -4.49 35.37 -55.98
CA ASN A 665 -4.91 35.78 -57.37
C ASN A 665 -6.16 36.64 -57.30
#